data_6d22accbfd1e25a8e26be1517d4bb6a7
#
_entry.id   6d22accbfd1e25a8e26be1517d4bb6a7
#
_cell.length_a   1.000
_cell.length_b   1.000
_cell.length_c   1.000
_cell.angle_alpha   90.00
_cell.angle_beta   90.00
_cell.angle_gamma   90.00
#
_symmetry.space_group_name_H-M   'P 1'
#
loop_
_entity.id
_entity.type
_entity.pdbx_description
1 polymer ?
#
loop_
_entity_poly.entity_id
_entity_poly.type
_entity_poly.pdbx_seq_one_letter_code
_entity_poly.pdbx_strand_id
1 'polypeptide(L)'
;MNSSLRKRLTNMAARVLVLALSLLLLTSVGFVEAYRNYPQFEIDKVAAQAEIVQNSMERFLLEGLPLEQFPEFSTLTQPLLDSDQSIAQIRVTNLQGQVTFSNTQRKGVLASKVSRFVPSKLHFKESRYQVIEDGSFYQVILPLRNKLGAVAQMEMTIPKAAIAKAINVHFTSVAIAIAVFLLVHALVAFFGDRWWQSQGSRGLNISYKVIFFLIAIVVTISLTNLYTEGIQGKTKAMVNSLSQHLNATLELHSDFSNVGNLKETFADYKKNHPDISFIALTTGETIVLHNDPKRIGTTWKPQADNYNYQIELNTPDSSSFARPVTVRIGIPKLIVYAKLWQSLKNFFVLFIASGFLAVLFSNLLRSFTGMPQTNGNGRMRNDKNYQLPITNYQSIDFQLSLIEPLYFLGVFVEALNVSFLPQYFKKLATAASANPSLVSMLFTVFFAFFVLALLPSGQYAQSRGIKPLLLGGTMLSAVGMLLMAFVTNFYAMFLIRAIAGFGQGMLYIGVQSYILELATNNKKTQGAAIIVFSYNGGMIAGTAFGSLLAAYLGIPSVFAIAGLICLFALWYAQKLIPPLQTKKKVAAPQQKIGTHSGIHNLLGVVKDFQFVSSMLLIGIPTKAILTGVTIFALPLLLSRQNYAQEEIGQILMFYAAGVLISSGYISRLVDRIGKTGEILCLGTLGSGVGLILIGLIGWNQVLWSQFSYLPTLLLIIGLTTLGLAHGFIHAPIVSYVTDSQTADVLGKSSAASLYRLLERIGHVMGPILVGQLLLLNQESAFTISWLGIATIVSGLIFAHYNETLRLRSLKKIINLMLTRGVSKDLSQ
;
A
#
# COMPACT_ATOMS: atom_id res chain seq x y z
N MET A 1 1.05 -9.08 48.25
CA MET A 1 1.28 -8.12 47.13
C MET A 1 0.09 -7.17 47.07
N ASN A 2 0.29 -5.87 47.34
CA ASN A 2 -0.78 -4.86 47.40
C ASN A 2 -1.63 -4.83 46.13
N SER A 3 -2.98 -4.82 46.29
CA SER A 3 -3.94 -4.76 45.16
C SER A 3 -3.66 -3.64 44.18
N SER A 4 -3.11 -2.51 44.67
CA SER A 4 -2.65 -1.37 43.83
C SER A 4 -1.44 -1.71 42.95
N LEU A 5 -0.48 -2.49 43.45
CA LEU A 5 0.70 -2.90 42.68
C LEU A 5 0.34 -3.91 41.59
N ARG A 6 -0.54 -4.87 41.88
CA ARG A 6 -1.04 -5.84 40.88
C ARG A 6 -1.76 -5.14 39.75
N LYS A 7 -2.59 -4.14 40.02
CA LYS A 7 -3.31 -3.34 39.02
C LYS A 7 -2.34 -2.50 38.15
N ARG A 8 -1.28 -1.92 38.74
CA ARG A 8 -0.26 -1.19 38.00
C ARG A 8 0.53 -2.12 37.06
N LEU A 9 0.93 -3.30 37.53
CA LEU A 9 1.65 -4.27 36.72
C LEU A 9 0.79 -4.78 35.54
N THR A 10 -0.51 -5.04 35.76
CA THR A 10 -1.42 -5.46 34.69
C THR A 10 -1.58 -4.35 33.64
N ASN A 11 -1.72 -3.10 34.05
CA ASN A 11 -1.82 -1.95 33.15
C ASN A 11 -0.55 -1.71 32.36
N MET A 12 0.61 -1.86 32.99
CA MET A 12 1.92 -1.78 32.33
C MET A 12 2.09 -2.90 31.30
N ALA A 13 1.85 -4.15 31.70
CA ALA A 13 1.95 -5.31 30.83
C ALA A 13 1.07 -5.16 29.57
N ALA A 14 -0.16 -4.70 29.77
CA ALA A 14 -1.09 -4.45 28.69
C ALA A 14 -0.58 -3.40 27.68
N ARG A 15 0.00 -2.28 28.15
CA ARG A 15 0.55 -1.22 27.27
C ARG A 15 1.80 -1.68 26.54
N VAL A 16 2.69 -2.40 27.22
CA VAL A 16 3.87 -3.01 26.61
C VAL A 16 3.47 -4.00 25.54
N LEU A 17 2.42 -4.80 25.79
CA LEU A 17 1.90 -5.76 24.80
C LEU A 17 1.42 -5.06 23.52
N VAL A 18 0.67 -3.94 23.63
CA VAL A 18 0.22 -3.20 22.44
C VAL A 18 1.40 -2.65 21.65
N LEU A 19 2.36 -2.06 22.33
CA LEU A 19 3.57 -1.57 21.66
C LEU A 19 4.30 -2.74 20.99
N ALA A 20 4.48 -3.85 21.68
CA ALA A 20 5.13 -5.05 21.14
C ALA A 20 4.42 -5.57 19.89
N LEU A 21 3.09 -5.70 19.90
CA LEU A 21 2.30 -6.11 18.74
C LEU A 21 2.41 -5.13 17.57
N SER A 22 2.40 -3.83 17.86
CA SER A 22 2.55 -2.78 16.83
C SER A 22 3.95 -2.77 16.22
N LEU A 23 5.00 -2.97 17.03
CA LEU A 23 6.38 -3.06 16.56
C LEU A 23 6.63 -4.36 15.79
N LEU A 24 6.04 -5.47 16.25
CA LEU A 24 6.10 -6.75 15.54
C LEU A 24 5.44 -6.64 14.16
N LEU A 25 4.27 -6.01 14.06
CA LEU A 25 3.60 -5.75 12.79
C LEU A 25 4.50 -4.93 11.85
N LEU A 26 5.04 -3.81 12.34
CA LEU A 26 5.92 -2.92 11.55
C LEU A 26 7.18 -3.66 11.08
N THR A 27 7.79 -4.43 11.96
CA THR A 27 9.01 -5.20 11.64
C THR A 27 8.70 -6.32 10.65
N SER A 28 7.56 -7.00 10.80
CA SER A 28 7.12 -8.02 9.86
C SER A 28 6.91 -7.44 8.45
N VAL A 29 6.37 -6.22 8.35
CA VAL A 29 6.25 -5.51 7.08
C VAL A 29 7.62 -5.26 6.45
N GLY A 30 8.59 -4.74 7.23
CA GLY A 30 9.96 -4.52 6.74
C GLY A 30 10.66 -5.83 6.34
N PHE A 31 10.44 -6.88 7.11
CA PHE A 31 11.00 -8.21 6.85
C PHE A 31 10.45 -8.84 5.55
N VAL A 32 9.13 -8.78 5.36
CA VAL A 32 8.48 -9.24 4.12
C VAL A 32 9.00 -8.45 2.91
N GLU A 33 9.18 -7.14 3.04
CA GLU A 33 9.71 -6.30 1.97
C GLU A 33 11.18 -6.64 1.64
N ALA A 34 11.99 -6.96 2.65
CA ALA A 34 13.36 -7.46 2.46
C ALA A 34 13.37 -8.78 1.69
N TYR A 35 12.55 -9.75 2.09
CA TYR A 35 12.42 -11.05 1.42
C TYR A 35 11.93 -10.96 -0.03
N ARG A 36 11.19 -9.92 -0.34
CA ARG A 36 10.69 -9.67 -1.68
C ARG A 36 11.74 -9.08 -2.62
N ASN A 37 12.45 -8.06 -2.16
CA ASN A 37 13.30 -7.26 -3.04
C ASN A 37 14.76 -7.71 -3.03
N TYR A 38 15.28 -8.19 -1.91
CA TYR A 38 16.70 -8.55 -1.80
C TYR A 38 17.11 -9.75 -2.67
N PRO A 39 16.29 -10.80 -2.88
CA PRO A 39 16.64 -11.89 -3.78
C PRO A 39 17.04 -11.44 -5.19
N GLN A 40 16.40 -10.39 -5.72
CA GLN A 40 16.72 -9.88 -7.05
C GLN A 40 18.15 -9.31 -7.12
N PHE A 41 18.63 -8.66 -6.06
CA PHE A 41 20.00 -8.16 -6.01
C PHE A 41 21.02 -9.30 -6.00
N GLU A 42 20.75 -10.39 -5.27
CA GLU A 42 21.63 -11.57 -5.24
C GLU A 42 21.59 -12.33 -6.57
N ILE A 43 20.43 -12.47 -7.20
CA ILE A 43 20.28 -13.06 -8.53
C ILE A 43 21.07 -12.27 -9.56
N ASP A 44 20.92 -10.94 -9.59
CA ASP A 44 21.66 -10.05 -10.51
C ASP A 44 23.17 -10.12 -10.29
N LYS A 45 23.64 -10.24 -9.03
CA LYS A 45 25.04 -10.41 -8.68
C LYS A 45 25.58 -11.72 -9.24
N VAL A 46 24.87 -12.83 -8.98
CA VAL A 46 25.27 -14.16 -9.46
C VAL A 46 25.21 -14.24 -10.99
N ALA A 47 24.24 -13.61 -11.63
CA ALA A 47 24.16 -13.53 -13.09
C ALA A 47 25.39 -12.80 -13.67
N ALA A 48 25.82 -11.68 -13.05
CA ALA A 48 27.01 -10.96 -13.46
C ALA A 48 28.32 -11.78 -13.26
N GLN A 49 28.39 -12.62 -12.23
CA GLN A 49 29.49 -13.55 -12.02
C GLN A 49 29.45 -14.70 -13.05
N ALA A 50 28.27 -15.18 -13.38
CA ALA A 50 28.05 -16.20 -14.40
C ALA A 50 28.55 -15.78 -15.79
N GLU A 51 28.40 -14.50 -16.15
CA GLU A 51 28.85 -13.99 -17.43
C GLU A 51 30.35 -14.20 -17.67
N ILE A 52 31.17 -14.29 -16.61
CA ILE A 52 32.62 -14.58 -16.73
C ILE A 52 32.81 -15.97 -17.35
N VAL A 53 32.19 -16.97 -16.75
CA VAL A 53 32.32 -18.36 -17.19
C VAL A 53 31.64 -18.54 -18.54
N GLN A 54 30.47 -17.92 -18.74
CA GLN A 54 29.75 -17.93 -20.01
C GLN A 54 30.62 -17.42 -21.15
N ASN A 55 31.21 -16.22 -21.01
CA ASN A 55 32.03 -15.61 -22.04
C ASN A 55 33.26 -16.46 -22.39
N SER A 56 33.90 -17.08 -21.41
CA SER A 56 35.05 -17.95 -21.63
C SER A 56 34.65 -19.24 -22.36
N MET A 57 33.54 -19.85 -22.00
CA MET A 57 33.03 -21.04 -22.67
C MET A 57 32.49 -20.74 -24.08
N GLU A 58 31.79 -19.63 -24.28
CA GLU A 58 31.25 -19.22 -25.59
C GLU A 58 32.41 -18.89 -26.56
N ARG A 59 33.53 -18.29 -26.12
CA ARG A 59 34.70 -18.07 -26.94
C ARG A 59 35.29 -19.40 -27.45
N PHE A 60 35.44 -20.40 -26.58
CA PHE A 60 35.86 -21.75 -26.93
C PHE A 60 34.91 -22.41 -27.95
N LEU A 61 33.61 -22.28 -27.75
CA LEU A 61 32.61 -22.80 -28.65
C LEU A 61 32.55 -22.09 -30.01
N LEU A 62 32.87 -20.79 -30.06
CA LEU A 62 32.96 -20.00 -31.29
C LEU A 62 34.20 -20.37 -32.15
N GLU A 63 35.24 -20.92 -31.53
CA GLU A 63 36.40 -21.49 -32.25
C GLU A 63 36.08 -22.86 -32.86
N GLY A 64 34.89 -23.40 -32.63
CA GLY A 64 34.39 -24.66 -33.19
C GLY A 64 34.78 -25.90 -32.39
N LEU A 65 35.29 -25.71 -31.15
CA LEU A 65 35.66 -26.78 -30.26
C LEU A 65 34.43 -27.37 -29.52
N PRO A 66 34.39 -28.73 -29.31
CA PRO A 66 33.25 -29.33 -28.61
C PRO A 66 33.24 -29.00 -27.14
N LEU A 67 32.05 -28.81 -26.58
CA LEU A 67 31.82 -28.38 -25.20
C LEU A 67 32.52 -29.31 -24.20
N GLU A 68 32.52 -30.63 -24.44
CA GLU A 68 33.07 -31.66 -23.54
C GLU A 68 34.60 -31.54 -23.37
N GLN A 69 35.27 -30.87 -24.27
CA GLN A 69 36.74 -30.67 -24.26
C GLN A 69 37.13 -29.35 -23.58
N PHE A 70 36.23 -28.59 -22.99
CA PHE A 70 36.57 -27.35 -22.27
C PHE A 70 37.40 -27.64 -21.04
N PRO A 71 38.72 -27.25 -20.99
CA PRO A 71 39.65 -27.79 -20.01
C PRO A 71 39.63 -27.07 -18.66
N GLU A 72 39.10 -25.84 -18.60
CA GLU A 72 39.34 -24.93 -17.46
C GLU A 72 38.08 -24.71 -16.60
N PHE A 73 37.03 -25.52 -16.71
CA PHE A 73 35.80 -25.31 -15.99
C PHE A 73 35.96 -25.18 -14.46
N SER A 74 36.70 -26.08 -13.86
CA SER A 74 36.96 -26.05 -12.41
C SER A 74 37.83 -24.88 -11.99
N THR A 75 38.82 -24.51 -12.82
CA THR A 75 39.74 -23.38 -12.56
C THR A 75 38.99 -22.04 -12.60
N LEU A 76 38.02 -21.88 -13.50
CA LEU A 76 37.20 -20.67 -13.59
C LEU A 76 36.10 -20.60 -12.53
N THR A 77 35.51 -21.73 -12.15
CA THR A 77 34.36 -21.76 -11.26
C THR A 77 34.73 -21.85 -9.78
N GLN A 78 35.90 -22.44 -9.41
CA GLN A 78 36.32 -22.59 -8.03
C GLN A 78 36.51 -21.24 -7.32
N PRO A 79 37.20 -20.23 -7.91
CA PRO A 79 37.34 -18.92 -7.28
C PRO A 79 35.98 -18.23 -7.02
N LEU A 80 34.98 -18.44 -7.90
CA LEU A 80 33.65 -17.90 -7.71
C LEU A 80 32.95 -18.55 -6.51
N LEU A 81 33.03 -19.88 -6.39
CA LEU A 81 32.45 -20.62 -5.26
C LEU A 81 33.16 -20.30 -3.94
N ASP A 82 34.45 -20.05 -3.95
CA ASP A 82 35.22 -19.71 -2.75
C ASP A 82 35.00 -18.25 -2.30
N SER A 83 34.81 -17.33 -3.24
CA SER A 83 34.58 -15.90 -2.97
C SER A 83 33.13 -15.57 -2.59
N ASP A 84 32.18 -16.33 -3.08
CA ASP A 84 30.76 -16.06 -2.87
C ASP A 84 30.00 -17.24 -2.26
N GLN A 85 29.78 -17.17 -0.94
CA GLN A 85 29.06 -18.21 -0.20
C GLN A 85 27.56 -18.32 -0.58
N SER A 86 27.04 -17.40 -1.38
CA SER A 86 25.65 -17.45 -1.85
C SER A 86 25.47 -18.44 -2.99
N ILE A 87 26.53 -18.89 -3.67
CA ILE A 87 26.46 -19.87 -4.77
C ILE A 87 26.74 -21.26 -4.21
N ALA A 88 25.78 -22.17 -4.34
CA ALA A 88 25.96 -23.56 -3.87
C ALA A 88 26.57 -24.45 -4.93
N GLN A 89 26.22 -24.27 -6.20
CA GLN A 89 26.62 -25.10 -7.30
C GLN A 89 26.62 -24.32 -8.61
N ILE A 90 27.61 -24.66 -9.48
CA ILE A 90 27.65 -24.21 -10.89
C ILE A 90 27.68 -25.47 -11.74
N ARG A 91 26.76 -25.60 -12.70
CA ARG A 91 26.73 -26.73 -13.63
C ARG A 91 26.46 -26.29 -15.05
N VAL A 92 26.91 -27.09 -16.00
CA VAL A 92 26.61 -26.92 -17.42
C VAL A 92 25.84 -28.15 -17.90
N THR A 93 24.73 -27.93 -18.57
CA THR A 93 23.89 -28.98 -19.11
C THR A 93 23.73 -28.81 -20.62
N ASN A 94 23.71 -29.91 -21.36
CA ASN A 94 23.36 -29.88 -22.77
C ASN A 94 21.84 -29.61 -22.95
N LEU A 95 21.38 -29.39 -24.20
CA LEU A 95 19.97 -29.12 -24.47
C LEU A 95 19.04 -30.29 -24.12
N GLN A 96 19.57 -31.51 -23.90
CA GLN A 96 18.83 -32.68 -23.44
C GLN A 96 18.77 -32.77 -21.91
N GLY A 97 19.37 -31.80 -21.18
CA GLY A 97 19.37 -31.77 -19.71
C GLY A 97 20.42 -32.70 -19.07
N GLN A 98 21.37 -33.26 -19.84
CA GLN A 98 22.48 -34.04 -19.30
C GLN A 98 23.57 -33.10 -18.80
N VAL A 99 24.11 -33.38 -17.62
CA VAL A 99 25.20 -32.59 -17.01
C VAL A 99 26.51 -32.90 -17.67
N THR A 100 27.14 -31.90 -18.32
CA THR A 100 28.48 -32.00 -18.89
C THR A 100 29.55 -31.63 -17.87
N PHE A 101 29.36 -30.53 -17.14
CA PHE A 101 30.27 -30.08 -16.08
C PHE A 101 29.48 -29.76 -14.81
N SER A 102 30.11 -30.01 -13.66
CA SER A 102 29.53 -29.61 -12.36
C SER A 102 30.64 -29.31 -11.35
N ASN A 103 30.52 -28.17 -10.66
CA ASN A 103 31.35 -27.82 -9.52
C ASN A 103 30.45 -27.35 -8.36
N THR A 104 30.79 -27.81 -7.15
CA THR A 104 30.02 -27.58 -5.93
C THR A 104 30.88 -27.03 -4.81
N GLN A 105 30.28 -26.22 -3.95
CA GLN A 105 30.98 -25.66 -2.80
C GLN A 105 31.42 -26.75 -1.83
N ARG A 106 32.73 -26.77 -1.41
CA ARG A 106 33.35 -27.82 -0.58
C ARG A 106 32.72 -28.01 0.82
N LYS A 107 31.92 -27.05 1.31
CA LYS A 107 31.23 -27.07 2.64
C LYS A 107 29.71 -27.09 2.53
N GLY A 108 29.16 -27.78 1.58
CA GLY A 108 27.71 -27.69 1.30
C GLY A 108 26.95 -28.99 1.53
N VAL A 109 26.04 -28.97 2.44
CA VAL A 109 25.09 -30.02 2.86
C VAL A 109 24.05 -30.42 1.79
N LEU A 110 24.16 -29.99 0.54
CA LEU A 110 22.98 -29.96 -0.37
C LEU A 110 23.14 -30.65 -1.73
N ALA A 111 24.17 -31.44 -1.94
CA ALA A 111 24.35 -32.17 -3.22
C ALA A 111 23.32 -33.30 -3.48
N SER A 112 22.44 -33.64 -2.54
CA SER A 112 21.58 -34.84 -2.64
C SER A 112 20.13 -34.62 -2.99
N LYS A 113 19.65 -33.40 -3.19
CA LYS A 113 18.22 -33.13 -3.49
C LYS A 113 17.96 -32.17 -4.65
N VAL A 114 18.92 -31.92 -5.53
CA VAL A 114 18.59 -31.20 -6.76
C VAL A 114 17.90 -32.20 -7.69
N SER A 115 16.58 -32.18 -7.69
CA SER A 115 15.75 -33.00 -8.57
C SER A 115 16.12 -32.71 -10.02
N ARG A 116 16.12 -33.76 -10.85
CA ARG A 116 16.25 -33.70 -12.30
C ARG A 116 15.07 -32.88 -12.87
N PHE A 117 15.22 -31.57 -12.89
CA PHE A 117 14.29 -30.74 -13.63
C PHE A 117 14.78 -30.67 -15.08
N VAL A 118 14.03 -31.28 -15.98
CA VAL A 118 14.23 -31.13 -17.42
C VAL A 118 13.39 -29.91 -17.84
N PRO A 119 14.01 -28.78 -18.18
CA PRO A 119 13.23 -27.62 -18.63
C PRO A 119 12.67 -27.93 -20.03
N SER A 120 11.36 -28.12 -20.10
CA SER A 120 10.65 -28.17 -21.38
C SER A 120 10.79 -26.80 -22.07
N LYS A 121 11.60 -26.74 -23.13
CA LYS A 121 11.74 -25.62 -24.09
C LYS A 121 11.80 -24.22 -23.44
N LEU A 122 12.97 -23.87 -22.89
CA LEU A 122 13.28 -22.49 -22.50
C LEU A 122 13.37 -21.61 -23.75
N HIS A 123 12.45 -20.68 -23.90
CA HIS A 123 12.48 -19.65 -24.94
C HIS A 123 13.17 -18.41 -24.36
N PHE A 124 14.46 -18.22 -24.67
CA PHE A 124 15.19 -16.99 -24.33
C PHE A 124 14.71 -15.84 -25.24
N LYS A 125 13.57 -15.22 -24.90
CA LYS A 125 13.13 -13.97 -25.51
C LYS A 125 13.85 -12.81 -24.87
N GLU A 126 14.87 -12.26 -25.54
CA GLU A 126 15.59 -11.00 -25.23
C GLU A 126 16.18 -10.83 -23.81
N SER A 127 15.94 -11.75 -22.88
CA SER A 127 16.54 -11.72 -21.54
C SER A 127 17.88 -12.47 -21.53
N ARG A 128 18.90 -11.90 -20.89
CA ARG A 128 20.25 -12.47 -20.78
C ARG A 128 20.27 -13.77 -20.00
N TYR A 129 19.45 -13.89 -18.98
CA TYR A 129 19.32 -15.05 -18.12
C TYR A 129 17.85 -15.32 -17.79
N GLN A 130 17.57 -16.52 -17.40
CA GLN A 130 16.28 -16.91 -16.86
C GLN A 130 16.45 -17.34 -15.41
N VAL A 131 15.42 -17.15 -14.62
CA VAL A 131 15.40 -17.56 -13.20
C VAL A 131 14.28 -18.56 -13.02
N ILE A 132 14.62 -19.71 -12.47
CA ILE A 132 13.65 -20.70 -12.00
C ILE A 132 13.67 -20.69 -10.49
N GLU A 133 12.52 -20.53 -9.89
CA GLU A 133 12.33 -20.63 -8.45
C GLU A 133 11.81 -22.00 -8.09
N ASP A 134 12.58 -22.75 -7.32
CA ASP A 134 12.17 -24.01 -6.70
C ASP A 134 11.97 -23.80 -5.18
N GLY A 135 11.34 -24.76 -4.50
CA GLY A 135 11.01 -24.65 -3.06
C GLY A 135 12.17 -24.15 -2.18
N SER A 136 13.40 -24.61 -2.45
CA SER A 136 14.59 -24.31 -1.62
C SER A 136 15.67 -23.48 -2.30
N PHE A 137 15.56 -23.24 -3.62
CA PHE A 137 16.63 -22.63 -4.43
C PHE A 137 16.09 -21.66 -5.46
N TYR A 138 16.95 -20.70 -5.86
CA TYR A 138 16.86 -19.99 -7.13
C TYR A 138 17.91 -20.56 -8.07
N GLN A 139 17.52 -20.85 -9.31
CA GLN A 139 18.43 -21.26 -10.38
C GLN A 139 18.52 -20.15 -11.41
N VAL A 140 19.71 -19.61 -11.60
CA VAL A 140 20.02 -18.60 -12.62
C VAL A 140 20.58 -19.34 -13.83
N ILE A 141 19.93 -19.28 -14.98
CA ILE A 141 20.23 -20.04 -16.18
C ILE A 141 20.66 -19.08 -17.28
N LEU A 142 21.86 -19.29 -17.82
CA LEU A 142 22.41 -18.54 -18.96
C LEU A 142 22.58 -19.50 -20.14
N PRO A 143 22.22 -19.07 -21.38
CA PRO A 143 22.49 -19.89 -22.57
C PRO A 143 23.98 -19.88 -22.91
N LEU A 144 24.52 -21.00 -23.39
CA LEU A 144 25.83 -21.08 -24.01
C LEU A 144 25.65 -21.23 -25.53
N ARG A 145 26.27 -20.33 -26.29
CA ARG A 145 26.05 -20.21 -27.75
C ARG A 145 27.30 -20.49 -28.54
N ASN A 146 27.11 -21.11 -29.69
CA ASN A 146 28.13 -21.16 -30.74
C ASN A 146 27.65 -20.36 -31.99
N LYS A 147 28.35 -20.46 -33.11
CA LYS A 147 27.97 -19.77 -34.37
C LYS A 147 26.59 -20.18 -34.92
N LEU A 148 26.04 -21.31 -34.50
CA LEU A 148 24.75 -21.85 -34.98
C LEU A 148 23.60 -21.60 -34.02
N GLY A 149 23.87 -21.13 -32.78
CA GLY A 149 22.84 -20.85 -31.78
C GLY A 149 23.18 -21.41 -30.40
N ALA A 150 22.20 -21.54 -29.53
CA ALA A 150 22.37 -22.11 -28.20
C ALA A 150 22.65 -23.62 -28.30
N VAL A 151 23.75 -24.07 -27.66
CA VAL A 151 24.16 -25.51 -27.65
C VAL A 151 24.08 -26.12 -26.26
N ALA A 152 24.12 -25.30 -25.21
CA ALA A 152 24.09 -25.74 -23.82
C ALA A 152 23.52 -24.63 -22.91
N GLN A 153 23.42 -24.95 -21.63
CA GLN A 153 22.97 -23.98 -20.59
C GLN A 153 23.91 -24.08 -19.40
N MET A 154 24.27 -22.92 -18.86
CA MET A 154 24.97 -22.82 -17.57
C MET A 154 23.96 -22.44 -16.49
N GLU A 155 23.99 -23.17 -15.39
CA GLU A 155 23.08 -23.03 -14.28
C GLU A 155 23.85 -22.74 -13.00
N MET A 156 23.50 -21.65 -12.32
CA MET A 156 24.01 -21.34 -10.98
C MET A 156 22.88 -21.45 -9.95
N THR A 157 23.13 -22.17 -8.86
CA THR A 157 22.13 -22.47 -7.82
C THR A 157 22.42 -21.61 -6.58
N ILE A 158 21.41 -20.82 -6.16
CA ILE A 158 21.44 -19.97 -4.98
C ILE A 158 20.46 -20.54 -3.93
N PRO A 159 20.94 -21.02 -2.77
CA PRO A 159 20.05 -21.47 -1.70
C PRO A 159 19.24 -20.28 -1.11
N LYS A 160 17.93 -20.43 -0.98
CA LYS A 160 17.10 -19.44 -0.28
C LYS A 160 17.56 -19.22 1.17
N ALA A 161 18.16 -20.23 1.79
CA ALA A 161 18.75 -20.13 3.13
C ALA A 161 19.91 -19.11 3.22
N ALA A 162 20.71 -18.94 2.15
CA ALA A 162 21.78 -17.95 2.12
C ALA A 162 21.22 -16.53 2.11
N ILE A 163 20.18 -16.30 1.29
CA ILE A 163 19.44 -15.03 1.24
C ILE A 163 18.78 -14.74 2.59
N ALA A 164 18.10 -15.74 3.17
CA ALA A 164 17.48 -15.62 4.49
C ALA A 164 18.51 -15.26 5.57
N LYS A 165 19.72 -15.85 5.53
CA LYS A 165 20.79 -15.53 6.47
C LYS A 165 21.24 -14.07 6.38
N ALA A 166 21.44 -13.54 5.17
CA ALA A 166 21.79 -12.14 4.95
C ALA A 166 20.73 -11.18 5.51
N ILE A 167 19.46 -11.43 5.21
CA ILE A 167 18.32 -10.65 5.73
C ILE A 167 18.30 -10.71 7.27
N ASN A 168 18.41 -11.90 7.86
CA ASN A 168 18.34 -12.09 9.31
C ASN A 168 19.47 -11.34 10.05
N VAL A 169 20.69 -11.29 9.48
CA VAL A 169 21.80 -10.53 10.06
C VAL A 169 21.44 -9.05 10.20
N HIS A 170 20.89 -8.44 9.16
CA HIS A 170 20.46 -7.02 9.22
C HIS A 170 19.29 -6.78 10.16
N PHE A 171 18.34 -7.72 10.25
CA PHE A 171 17.18 -7.60 11.14
C PHE A 171 17.49 -7.94 12.61
N THR A 172 18.65 -8.50 12.91
CA THR A 172 19.10 -8.70 14.31
C THR A 172 19.24 -7.36 15.04
N SER A 173 19.76 -6.33 14.38
CA SER A 173 19.85 -4.96 14.93
C SER A 173 18.48 -4.38 15.25
N VAL A 174 17.47 -4.63 14.40
CA VAL A 174 16.08 -4.23 14.62
C VAL A 174 15.49 -4.95 15.85
N ALA A 175 15.74 -6.27 15.99
CA ALA A 175 15.26 -7.04 17.14
C ALA A 175 15.85 -6.54 18.47
N ILE A 176 17.14 -6.19 18.48
CA ILE A 176 17.80 -5.59 19.63
C ILE A 176 17.17 -4.22 19.95
N ALA A 177 16.97 -3.36 18.95
CA ALA A 177 16.36 -2.06 19.13
C ALA A 177 14.94 -2.17 19.70
N ILE A 178 14.13 -3.14 19.22
CA ILE A 178 12.78 -3.41 19.76
C ILE A 178 12.87 -3.79 21.24
N ALA A 179 13.76 -4.70 21.62
CA ALA A 179 13.94 -5.12 23.01
C ALA A 179 14.30 -3.94 23.93
N VAL A 180 15.24 -3.09 23.49
CA VAL A 180 15.65 -1.89 24.23
C VAL A 180 14.49 -0.89 24.37
N PHE A 181 13.77 -0.60 23.28
CA PHE A 181 12.66 0.34 23.32
C PHE A 181 11.44 -0.17 24.09
N LEU A 182 11.18 -1.48 24.08
CA LEU A 182 10.16 -2.09 24.94
C LEU A 182 10.53 -1.97 26.42
N LEU A 183 11.80 -2.17 26.75
CA LEU A 183 12.30 -1.96 28.12
C LEU A 183 12.16 -0.50 28.54
N VAL A 184 12.56 0.45 27.70
CA VAL A 184 12.40 1.90 27.98
C VAL A 184 10.92 2.24 28.17
N HIS A 185 10.04 1.74 27.30
CA HIS A 185 8.59 1.99 27.44
C HIS A 185 8.03 1.38 28.73
N ALA A 186 8.47 0.18 29.10
CA ALA A 186 8.08 -0.46 30.36
C ALA A 186 8.54 0.37 31.57
N LEU A 187 9.78 0.89 31.56
CA LEU A 187 10.28 1.78 32.60
C LEU A 187 9.48 3.10 32.67
N VAL A 188 9.22 3.74 31.52
CA VAL A 188 8.38 4.95 31.47
C VAL A 188 6.96 4.65 31.95
N ALA A 189 6.40 3.48 31.64
CA ALA A 189 5.07 3.08 32.13
C ALA A 189 5.07 2.80 33.63
N PHE A 190 6.15 2.25 34.18
CA PHE A 190 6.25 1.92 35.60
C PHE A 190 6.52 3.15 36.50
N PHE A 191 7.46 4.00 36.10
CA PHE A 191 7.86 5.20 36.86
C PHE A 191 7.04 6.44 36.54
N GLY A 192 6.49 6.54 35.35
CA GLY A 192 5.74 7.70 34.85
C GLY A 192 4.45 7.98 35.62
N ASP A 193 3.81 6.94 36.17
CA ASP A 193 2.63 7.10 37.04
C ASP A 193 2.95 7.89 38.32
N ARG A 194 4.23 7.94 38.74
CA ARG A 194 4.67 8.64 39.94
C ARG A 194 5.08 10.09 39.67
N TRP A 195 5.60 10.38 38.47
CA TRP A 195 6.14 11.68 38.07
C TRP A 195 5.13 12.56 37.31
N TRP A 196 4.15 11.95 36.65
CA TRP A 196 3.17 12.66 35.81
C TRP A 196 1.73 12.60 36.36
N GLN A 197 1.55 12.51 37.69
CA GLN A 197 0.21 12.52 38.32
C GLN A 197 -0.62 13.77 37.95
N SER A 198 0.03 14.87 37.52
CA SER A 198 -0.66 16.11 37.13
C SER A 198 -1.02 16.21 35.63
N GLN A 199 -0.40 15.42 34.76
CA GLN A 199 -0.59 15.51 33.29
C GLN A 199 -1.23 14.28 32.63
N GLY A 200 -1.64 13.26 33.37
CA GLY A 200 -2.34 12.10 32.85
C GLY A 200 -1.56 11.30 31.81
N SER A 201 -2.24 10.51 31.00
CA SER A 201 -1.66 9.59 30.01
C SER A 201 -0.94 10.25 28.81
N ARG A 202 -0.76 11.56 28.76
CA ARG A 202 -0.13 12.26 27.61
C ARG A 202 1.30 11.79 27.36
N GLY A 203 2.12 11.69 28.42
CA GLY A 203 3.52 11.25 28.27
C GLY A 203 3.67 9.82 27.74
N LEU A 204 2.81 8.92 28.17
CA LEU A 204 2.80 7.53 27.69
C LEU A 204 2.36 7.41 26.22
N ASN A 205 1.37 8.20 25.80
CA ASN A 205 0.96 8.25 24.41
C ASN A 205 2.03 8.87 23.51
N ILE A 206 2.78 9.84 24.03
CA ILE A 206 3.92 10.44 23.33
C ILE A 206 5.05 9.42 23.22
N SER A 207 5.42 8.72 24.31
CA SER A 207 6.47 7.71 24.27
C SER A 207 6.14 6.58 23.28
N TYR A 208 4.89 6.12 23.23
CA TYR A 208 4.44 5.14 22.26
C TYR A 208 4.65 5.61 20.82
N LYS A 209 4.20 6.82 20.48
CA LYS A 209 4.35 7.40 19.15
C LYS A 209 5.80 7.60 18.75
N VAL A 210 6.61 8.11 19.69
CA VAL A 210 8.05 8.34 19.48
C VAL A 210 8.76 7.00 19.22
N ILE A 211 8.51 5.99 20.04
CA ILE A 211 9.12 4.66 19.89
C ILE A 211 8.69 4.01 18.57
N PHE A 212 7.40 4.07 18.23
CA PHE A 212 6.91 3.52 16.95
C PHE A 212 7.61 4.19 15.75
N PHE A 213 7.80 5.51 15.80
CA PHE A 213 8.51 6.26 14.76
C PHE A 213 10.01 5.95 14.73
N LEU A 214 10.66 5.83 15.89
CA LEU A 214 12.08 5.47 15.98
C LEU A 214 12.37 4.07 15.43
N ILE A 215 11.51 3.08 15.72
CA ILE A 215 11.65 1.75 15.12
C ILE A 215 11.45 1.79 13.61
N ALA A 216 10.54 2.61 13.10
CA ALA A 216 10.40 2.78 11.65
C ALA A 216 11.70 3.32 11.01
N ILE A 217 12.38 4.25 11.67
CA ILE A 217 13.69 4.75 11.23
C ILE A 217 14.73 3.61 11.26
N VAL A 218 14.79 2.82 12.32
CA VAL A 218 15.74 1.69 12.44
C VAL A 218 15.47 0.66 11.34
N VAL A 219 14.23 0.29 11.08
CA VAL A 219 13.86 -0.63 9.98
C VAL A 219 14.25 -0.04 8.62
N THR A 220 13.99 1.25 8.40
CA THR A 220 14.39 1.95 7.17
C THR A 220 15.91 1.91 6.96
N ILE A 221 16.69 2.17 8.01
CA ILE A 221 18.16 2.11 7.96
C ILE A 221 18.61 0.68 7.66
N SER A 222 18.04 -0.33 8.33
CA SER A 222 18.37 -1.74 8.07
C SER A 222 18.07 -2.16 6.62
N LEU A 223 16.92 -1.78 6.08
CA LEU A 223 16.57 -2.03 4.68
C LEU A 223 17.51 -1.30 3.71
N THR A 224 17.82 -0.03 4.00
CA THR A 224 18.73 0.76 3.17
C THR A 224 20.13 0.13 3.13
N ASN A 225 20.65 -0.30 4.28
CA ASN A 225 21.97 -0.95 4.37
C ASN A 225 21.95 -2.28 3.60
N LEU A 226 20.94 -3.12 3.80
CA LEU A 226 20.76 -4.40 3.10
C LEU A 226 20.74 -4.20 1.57
N TYR A 227 19.96 -3.26 1.07
CA TYR A 227 19.84 -3.00 -0.37
C TYR A 227 21.11 -2.35 -0.94
N THR A 228 21.77 -1.47 -0.18
CA THR A 228 23.04 -0.86 -0.59
C THR A 228 24.12 -1.94 -0.70
N GLU A 229 24.19 -2.88 0.24
CA GLU A 229 25.10 -4.03 0.18
C GLU A 229 24.82 -4.91 -1.04
N GLY A 230 23.55 -5.20 -1.34
CA GLY A 230 23.17 -5.92 -2.55
C GLY A 230 23.61 -5.23 -3.84
N ILE A 231 23.39 -3.91 -3.96
CA ILE A 231 23.80 -3.11 -5.12
C ILE A 231 25.33 -3.07 -5.23
N GLN A 232 26.04 -2.87 -4.11
CA GLN A 232 27.51 -2.88 -4.10
C GLN A 232 28.07 -4.25 -4.45
N GLY A 233 27.45 -5.34 -3.95
CA GLY A 233 27.81 -6.72 -4.28
C GLY A 233 27.70 -6.99 -5.79
N LYS A 234 26.56 -6.60 -6.40
CA LYS A 234 26.38 -6.67 -7.86
C LYS A 234 27.48 -5.90 -8.60
N THR A 235 27.76 -4.67 -8.16
CA THR A 235 28.76 -3.83 -8.82
C THR A 235 30.16 -4.40 -8.74
N LYS A 236 30.56 -4.89 -7.56
CA LYS A 236 31.86 -5.59 -7.41
C LYS A 236 31.94 -6.81 -8.32
N ALA A 237 30.86 -7.59 -8.42
CA ALA A 237 30.79 -8.75 -9.32
C ALA A 237 31.00 -8.33 -10.78
N MET A 238 30.39 -7.23 -11.22
CA MET A 238 30.54 -6.69 -12.57
C MET A 238 31.98 -6.21 -12.84
N VAL A 239 32.60 -5.53 -11.87
CA VAL A 239 33.99 -5.05 -12.02
C VAL A 239 34.97 -6.23 -12.07
N ASN A 240 34.76 -7.25 -11.19
CA ASN A 240 35.55 -8.47 -11.21
C ASN A 240 35.42 -9.24 -12.53
N SER A 241 34.17 -9.35 -13.05
CA SER A 241 33.88 -9.98 -14.33
C SER A 241 34.66 -9.32 -15.46
N LEU A 242 34.59 -7.98 -15.57
CA LEU A 242 35.30 -7.25 -16.58
C LEU A 242 36.84 -7.36 -16.42
N SER A 243 37.34 -7.27 -15.18
CA SER A 243 38.78 -7.40 -14.87
C SER A 243 39.32 -8.76 -15.29
N GLN A 244 38.64 -9.86 -15.01
CA GLN A 244 39.08 -11.21 -15.42
C GLN A 244 39.05 -11.36 -16.94
N HIS A 245 38.05 -10.82 -17.62
CA HIS A 245 38.02 -10.82 -19.08
C HIS A 245 39.22 -10.05 -19.69
N LEU A 246 39.57 -8.91 -19.11
CA LEU A 246 40.69 -8.09 -19.53
C LEU A 246 42.04 -8.76 -19.22
N ASN A 247 42.20 -9.40 -18.04
CA ASN A 247 43.38 -10.14 -17.71
C ASN A 247 43.65 -11.28 -18.71
N ALA A 248 42.64 -12.06 -19.05
CA ALA A 248 42.75 -13.14 -20.04
C ALA A 248 43.10 -12.58 -21.46
N THR A 249 42.68 -11.37 -21.77
CA THR A 249 43.02 -10.71 -23.05
C THR A 249 44.47 -10.19 -23.03
N LEU A 250 44.95 -9.71 -21.87
CA LEU A 250 46.31 -9.21 -21.70
C LEU A 250 47.37 -10.34 -21.71
N GLU A 251 47.04 -11.49 -21.18
CA GLU A 251 47.93 -12.66 -21.24
C GLU A 251 48.19 -13.11 -22.69
N LEU A 252 47.25 -12.86 -23.62
CA LEU A 252 47.35 -13.18 -25.03
C LEU A 252 48.06 -12.08 -25.88
N HIS A 253 48.01 -10.83 -25.41
CA HIS A 253 48.52 -9.66 -26.17
C HIS A 253 49.25 -8.72 -25.22
N SER A 254 50.55 -8.52 -25.43
CA SER A 254 51.44 -7.71 -24.57
C SER A 254 51.24 -6.20 -24.65
N ASP A 255 50.34 -5.69 -25.51
CA ASP A 255 50.13 -4.23 -25.71
C ASP A 255 48.67 -3.88 -26.00
N PHE A 256 48.12 -2.88 -25.28
CA PHE A 256 46.80 -2.35 -25.50
C PHE A 256 46.61 -1.50 -26.74
N SER A 257 47.67 -0.99 -27.32
CA SER A 257 47.62 -0.06 -28.47
C SER A 257 47.11 -0.71 -29.76
N ASN A 258 47.20 -2.04 -29.85
CA ASN A 258 46.79 -2.82 -31.02
C ASN A 258 45.48 -3.61 -30.86
N VAL A 259 44.78 -3.49 -29.70
CA VAL A 259 43.58 -4.30 -29.42
C VAL A 259 42.32 -3.51 -29.78
N GLY A 260 42.00 -3.43 -31.08
CA GLY A 260 40.75 -2.87 -31.59
C GLY A 260 39.50 -3.44 -30.95
N ASN A 261 39.56 -4.71 -30.49
CA ASN A 261 38.48 -5.44 -29.83
C ASN A 261 38.17 -4.91 -28.41
N LEU A 262 39.07 -4.24 -27.67
CA LEU A 262 38.80 -3.72 -26.32
C LEU A 262 37.78 -2.59 -26.32
N LYS A 263 37.80 -1.75 -27.34
CA LYS A 263 36.83 -0.67 -27.48
C LYS A 263 35.43 -1.23 -27.74
N GLU A 264 35.35 -2.27 -28.57
CA GLU A 264 34.10 -3.02 -28.82
C GLU A 264 33.64 -3.75 -27.56
N THR A 265 34.54 -4.41 -26.83
CA THR A 265 34.24 -5.07 -25.55
C THR A 265 33.67 -4.08 -24.54
N PHE A 266 34.21 -2.87 -24.41
CA PHE A 266 33.66 -1.86 -23.50
C PHE A 266 32.28 -1.35 -23.94
N ALA A 267 32.06 -1.19 -25.25
CA ALA A 267 30.78 -0.79 -25.81
C ALA A 267 29.72 -1.86 -25.59
N ASP A 268 30.03 -3.12 -25.83
CA ASP A 268 29.14 -4.26 -25.62
C ASP A 268 28.85 -4.47 -24.13
N TYR A 269 29.87 -4.36 -23.26
CA TYR A 269 29.67 -4.46 -21.82
C TYR A 269 28.78 -3.35 -21.30
N LYS A 270 28.95 -2.10 -21.78
CA LYS A 270 28.05 -1.00 -21.42
C LYS A 270 26.65 -1.18 -21.97
N LYS A 271 26.50 -1.64 -23.21
CA LYS A 271 25.20 -1.96 -23.83
C LYS A 271 24.47 -3.03 -23.02
N ASN A 272 25.22 -3.98 -22.56
CA ASN A 272 24.77 -5.08 -21.73
C ASN A 272 24.46 -4.67 -20.28
N HIS A 273 25.08 -3.65 -19.73
CA HIS A 273 24.87 -3.13 -18.38
C HIS A 273 24.48 -1.64 -18.43
N PRO A 274 23.20 -1.31 -18.69
CA PRO A 274 22.74 0.08 -18.82
C PRO A 274 22.89 0.89 -17.51
N ASP A 275 23.06 0.22 -16.38
CA ASP A 275 23.33 0.84 -15.07
C ASP A 275 24.71 1.49 -14.99
N ILE A 276 25.65 1.17 -15.91
CA ILE A 276 27.00 1.70 -15.91
C ILE A 276 27.05 3.05 -16.63
N SER A 277 27.59 4.07 -15.98
CA SER A 277 27.83 5.39 -16.57
C SER A 277 29.06 5.39 -17.48
N PHE A 278 30.16 4.93 -16.96
CA PHE A 278 31.42 4.83 -17.69
C PHE A 278 32.21 3.59 -17.31
N ILE A 279 33.06 3.16 -18.27
CA ILE A 279 34.11 2.16 -18.06
C ILE A 279 35.42 2.83 -18.54
N ALA A 280 36.42 2.79 -17.71
CA ALA A 280 37.74 3.34 -18.02
C ALA A 280 38.86 2.38 -17.65
N LEU A 281 39.90 2.36 -18.46
CA LEU A 281 41.17 1.71 -18.16
C LEU A 281 42.22 2.82 -17.96
N THR A 282 42.89 2.77 -16.81
CA THR A 282 43.93 3.78 -16.50
C THR A 282 45.27 3.11 -16.22
N THR A 283 46.36 3.79 -16.65
CA THR A 283 47.73 3.42 -16.27
C THR A 283 48.25 4.50 -15.33
N GLY A 284 48.33 4.18 -14.04
CA GLY A 284 48.44 5.21 -12.99
C GLY A 284 47.25 6.15 -13.02
N GLU A 285 47.45 7.44 -13.26
CA GLU A 285 46.36 8.41 -13.32
C GLU A 285 45.93 8.76 -14.76
N THR A 286 46.59 8.22 -15.80
CA THR A 286 46.23 8.53 -17.18
C THR A 286 45.19 7.55 -17.72
N ILE A 287 44.16 8.09 -18.37
CA ILE A 287 43.11 7.28 -19.01
C ILE A 287 43.62 6.78 -20.35
N VAL A 288 43.80 5.47 -20.48
CA VAL A 288 44.25 4.81 -21.72
C VAL A 288 43.06 4.46 -22.62
N LEU A 289 41.98 3.99 -22.01
CA LEU A 289 40.74 3.64 -22.70
C LEU A 289 39.53 4.14 -21.93
N HIS A 290 38.55 4.66 -22.65
CA HIS A 290 37.29 5.11 -22.01
C HIS A 290 36.14 4.93 -23.01
N ASN A 291 34.91 4.63 -22.53
CA ASN A 291 33.75 4.55 -23.42
C ASN A 291 33.38 5.89 -24.07
N ASP A 292 33.85 7.03 -23.52
CA ASP A 292 33.78 8.36 -24.17
C ASP A 292 35.18 8.69 -24.72
N PRO A 293 35.36 8.75 -26.07
CA PRO A 293 36.65 8.98 -26.69
C PRO A 293 37.30 10.30 -26.28
N LYS A 294 36.54 11.32 -25.90
CA LYS A 294 37.06 12.65 -25.54
C LYS A 294 37.88 12.63 -24.23
N ARG A 295 37.78 11.60 -23.46
CA ARG A 295 38.47 11.44 -22.16
C ARG A 295 39.79 10.67 -22.24
N ILE A 296 40.06 10.02 -23.36
CA ILE A 296 41.29 9.24 -23.56
C ILE A 296 42.47 10.22 -23.55
N GLY A 297 43.54 9.88 -22.84
CA GLY A 297 44.73 10.71 -22.67
C GLY A 297 44.66 11.75 -21.56
N THR A 298 43.51 11.98 -20.94
CA THR A 298 43.33 12.91 -19.83
C THR A 298 43.65 12.28 -18.48
N THR A 299 43.93 13.11 -17.48
CA THR A 299 44.12 12.63 -16.09
C THR A 299 42.80 12.19 -15.47
N TRP A 300 42.80 11.04 -14.82
CA TRP A 300 41.64 10.50 -14.10
C TRP A 300 41.25 11.42 -12.94
N LYS A 301 39.95 11.75 -12.86
CA LYS A 301 39.37 12.40 -11.70
C LYS A 301 38.07 11.67 -11.33
N PRO A 302 37.89 11.30 -10.04
CA PRO A 302 36.64 10.67 -9.58
C PRO A 302 35.44 11.57 -9.91
N GLN A 303 34.40 11.01 -10.50
CA GLN A 303 33.18 11.75 -10.79
C GLN A 303 32.32 11.80 -9.53
N ALA A 304 31.99 13.03 -9.05
CA ALA A 304 31.23 13.24 -7.83
C ALA A 304 29.81 12.62 -7.87
N ASP A 305 29.21 12.57 -9.06
CA ASP A 305 27.84 12.06 -9.27
C ASP A 305 27.77 10.53 -9.42
N ASN A 306 28.93 9.84 -9.38
CA ASN A 306 29.02 8.41 -9.54
C ASN A 306 29.61 7.73 -8.28
N TYR A 307 29.22 6.49 -8.03
CA TYR A 307 30.00 5.56 -7.24
C TYR A 307 31.09 4.99 -8.13
N ASN A 308 32.35 5.25 -7.75
CA ASN A 308 33.53 4.85 -8.53
C ASN A 308 34.11 3.56 -7.91
N TYR A 309 34.17 2.50 -8.70
CA TYR A 309 34.78 1.22 -8.34
C TYR A 309 36.02 1.00 -9.17
N GLN A 310 37.07 0.41 -8.57
CA GLN A 310 38.32 0.15 -9.22
C GLN A 310 38.92 -1.19 -8.82
N ILE A 311 39.58 -1.85 -9.76
CA ILE A 311 40.37 -3.09 -9.57
C ILE A 311 41.64 -2.97 -10.37
N GLU A 312 42.75 -3.35 -9.77
CA GLU A 312 44.06 -3.48 -10.46
C GLU A 312 44.08 -4.78 -11.24
N LEU A 313 44.60 -4.71 -12.48
CA LEU A 313 44.83 -5.85 -13.34
C LEU A 313 46.18 -6.47 -13.03
N ASN A 314 46.24 -7.82 -13.01
CA ASN A 314 47.50 -8.52 -12.92
C ASN A 314 48.22 -8.41 -14.26
N THR A 315 49.22 -7.53 -14.35
CA THR A 315 50.09 -7.42 -15.54
C THR A 315 51.27 -8.35 -15.37
N PRO A 316 51.61 -9.19 -16.37
CA PRO A 316 52.84 -9.99 -16.34
C PRO A 316 54.10 -9.12 -16.17
N ASP A 317 55.08 -9.60 -15.43
CA ASP A 317 56.36 -8.87 -15.19
C ASP A 317 57.12 -8.49 -16.46
N SER A 318 56.79 -9.13 -17.59
CA SER A 318 57.36 -8.84 -18.94
C SER A 318 56.62 -7.77 -19.71
N SER A 319 55.52 -7.16 -19.13
CA SER A 319 54.76 -6.17 -19.84
C SER A 319 55.43 -4.80 -19.85
N SER A 320 55.33 -4.07 -20.96
CA SER A 320 55.86 -2.71 -21.18
C SER A 320 55.26 -1.61 -20.28
N PHE A 321 54.44 -2.01 -19.30
CA PHE A 321 53.75 -1.04 -18.45
C PHE A 321 54.61 -0.72 -17.21
N ALA A 322 55.14 0.49 -17.19
CA ALA A 322 55.87 1.04 -16.06
C ALA A 322 55.00 1.35 -14.81
N ARG A 323 53.69 1.19 -14.89
CA ARG A 323 52.73 1.53 -13.84
C ARG A 323 51.56 0.53 -13.81
N PRO A 324 50.90 0.27 -12.65
CA PRO A 324 49.78 -0.63 -12.56
C PRO A 324 48.62 -0.18 -13.43
N VAL A 325 47.99 -1.14 -14.10
CA VAL A 325 46.80 -0.93 -14.93
C VAL A 325 45.57 -1.15 -14.09
N THR A 326 44.66 -0.20 -14.07
CA THR A 326 43.44 -0.24 -13.22
C THR A 326 42.20 -0.10 -14.09
N VAL A 327 41.26 -1.02 -13.92
CA VAL A 327 39.87 -0.92 -14.44
C VAL A 327 39.04 -0.08 -13.51
N ARG A 328 38.32 0.88 -14.05
CA ARG A 328 37.43 1.77 -13.29
C ARG A 328 36.04 1.75 -13.91
N ILE A 329 35.02 1.54 -13.06
CA ILE A 329 33.60 1.57 -13.44
C ILE A 329 32.87 2.58 -12.58
N GLY A 330 32.06 3.42 -13.22
CA GLY A 330 31.18 4.38 -12.54
C GLY A 330 29.71 3.99 -12.67
N ILE A 331 28.98 4.04 -11.55
CA ILE A 331 27.53 3.87 -11.51
C ILE A 331 26.91 5.17 -11.01
N PRO A 332 25.95 5.77 -11.75
CA PRO A 332 25.31 7.02 -11.33
C PRO A 332 24.61 6.86 -9.99
N LYS A 333 24.90 7.77 -9.05
CA LYS A 333 24.23 7.80 -7.75
C LYS A 333 22.70 7.88 -7.90
N LEU A 334 22.24 8.60 -8.92
CA LEU A 334 20.80 8.76 -9.20
C LEU A 334 20.12 7.41 -9.48
N ILE A 335 20.75 6.50 -10.22
CA ILE A 335 20.22 5.16 -10.51
C ILE A 335 20.15 4.33 -9.22
N VAL A 336 21.20 4.41 -8.39
CA VAL A 336 21.22 3.72 -7.09
C VAL A 336 20.11 4.25 -6.18
N TYR A 337 19.97 5.56 -6.05
CA TYR A 337 18.92 6.17 -5.26
C TYR A 337 17.50 5.87 -5.81
N ALA A 338 17.34 5.82 -7.14
CA ALA A 338 16.07 5.45 -7.75
C ALA A 338 15.69 3.98 -7.41
N LYS A 339 16.63 3.05 -7.48
CA LYS A 339 16.42 1.64 -7.10
C LYS A 339 16.13 1.49 -5.60
N LEU A 340 16.89 2.20 -4.75
CA LEU A 340 16.62 2.24 -3.30
C LEU A 340 15.22 2.79 -3.01
N TRP A 341 14.85 3.91 -3.64
CA TRP A 341 13.51 4.49 -3.48
C TRP A 341 12.41 3.55 -3.94
N GLN A 342 12.57 2.88 -5.08
CA GLN A 342 11.62 1.89 -5.57
C GLN A 342 11.42 0.73 -4.57
N SER A 343 12.48 0.31 -3.90
CA SER A 343 12.42 -0.75 -2.88
C SER A 343 11.85 -0.27 -1.54
N LEU A 344 12.08 1.00 -1.16
CA LEU A 344 11.63 1.55 0.12
C LEU A 344 10.23 2.15 0.09
N LYS A 345 9.75 2.59 -1.09
CA LYS A 345 8.42 3.24 -1.21
C LYS A 345 7.30 2.39 -0.61
N ASN A 346 7.32 1.08 -0.86
CA ASN A 346 6.33 0.14 -0.36
C ASN A 346 6.35 0.04 1.16
N PHE A 347 7.55 0.05 1.75
CA PHE A 347 7.70 0.05 3.20
C PHE A 347 7.10 1.31 3.82
N PHE A 348 7.32 2.51 3.26
CA PHE A 348 6.73 3.74 3.78
C PHE A 348 5.20 3.75 3.74
N VAL A 349 4.63 3.23 2.67
CA VAL A 349 3.18 3.11 2.54
C VAL A 349 2.60 2.15 3.60
N LEU A 350 3.22 0.98 3.75
CA LEU A 350 2.82 -0.01 4.75
C LEU A 350 3.10 0.47 6.18
N PHE A 351 4.10 1.32 6.39
CA PHE A 351 4.32 2.01 7.66
C PHE A 351 3.13 2.89 8.04
N ILE A 352 2.61 3.70 7.11
CA ILE A 352 1.43 4.52 7.36
C ILE A 352 0.23 3.63 7.69
N ALA A 353 -0.02 2.58 6.90
CA ALA A 353 -1.10 1.62 7.12
C ALA A 353 -0.99 0.90 8.48
N SER A 354 0.22 0.48 8.88
CA SER A 354 0.48 -0.15 10.18
C SER A 354 0.25 0.81 11.36
N GLY A 355 0.44 2.12 11.15
CA GLY A 355 0.10 3.15 12.14
C GLY A 355 -1.39 3.14 12.50
N PHE A 356 -2.29 2.97 11.52
CA PHE A 356 -3.74 2.84 11.79
C PHE A 356 -4.07 1.54 12.51
N LEU A 357 -3.42 0.42 12.16
CA LEU A 357 -3.60 -0.84 12.90
C LEU A 357 -3.04 -0.75 14.33
N ALA A 358 -1.96 -0.01 14.54
CA ALA A 358 -1.43 0.25 15.87
C ALA A 358 -2.42 1.02 16.77
N VAL A 359 -3.13 2.00 16.21
CA VAL A 359 -4.23 2.70 16.90
C VAL A 359 -5.38 1.73 17.21
N LEU A 360 -5.76 0.87 16.23
CA LEU A 360 -6.76 -0.17 16.44
C LEU A 360 -6.37 -1.11 17.60
N PHE A 361 -5.14 -1.63 17.63
CA PHE A 361 -4.66 -2.48 18.72
C PHE A 361 -4.69 -1.76 20.06
N SER A 362 -4.32 -0.47 20.11
CA SER A 362 -4.44 0.35 21.32
C SER A 362 -5.89 0.44 21.81
N ASN A 363 -6.84 0.64 20.91
CA ASN A 363 -8.26 0.74 21.25
C ASN A 363 -8.86 -0.62 21.64
N LEU A 364 -8.50 -1.70 20.95
CA LEU A 364 -8.87 -3.06 21.31
C LEU A 364 -8.39 -3.40 22.73
N LEU A 365 -7.13 -3.10 23.06
CA LEU A 365 -6.61 -3.40 24.37
C LEU A 365 -7.31 -2.62 25.48
N ARG A 366 -7.59 -1.33 25.25
CA ARG A 366 -8.38 -0.54 26.19
C ARG A 366 -9.74 -1.18 26.45
N SER A 367 -10.36 -1.72 25.40
CA SER A 367 -11.64 -2.43 25.48
C SER A 367 -11.54 -3.69 26.36
N PHE A 368 -10.44 -4.44 26.28
CA PHE A 368 -10.22 -5.64 27.09
C PHE A 368 -9.82 -5.33 28.53
N THR A 369 -9.06 -4.25 28.75
CA THR A 369 -8.51 -3.89 30.09
C THR A 369 -9.40 -2.98 30.93
N GLY A 370 -10.47 -2.42 30.34
CA GLY A 370 -11.37 -1.48 31.02
C GLY A 370 -10.72 -0.15 31.42
N MET A 371 -9.63 0.25 30.75
CA MET A 371 -8.92 1.48 31.07
C MET A 371 -9.69 2.73 30.61
N PRO A 372 -9.91 3.75 31.50
CA PRO A 372 -10.62 4.95 31.10
C PRO A 372 -9.85 5.78 30.06
N GLN A 373 -10.57 6.40 29.13
CA GLN A 373 -10.01 7.42 28.25
C GLN A 373 -9.62 8.65 29.09
N THR A 374 -8.40 9.13 28.95
CA THR A 374 -8.01 10.47 29.40
C THR A 374 -8.35 11.46 28.29
N ASN A 375 -9.27 12.37 28.58
CA ASN A 375 -9.56 13.50 27.68
C ASN A 375 -8.30 14.33 27.46
N GLY A 376 -8.15 14.89 26.24
CA GLY A 376 -6.98 15.68 25.81
C GLY A 376 -6.61 16.87 26.72
N ASN A 377 -7.38 17.20 27.74
CA ASN A 377 -7.14 18.28 28.70
C ASN A 377 -6.62 17.84 30.09
N GLY A 378 -6.15 16.59 30.24
CA GLY A 378 -5.32 16.18 31.39
C GLY A 378 -5.91 16.33 32.80
N ARG A 379 -7.16 16.77 32.97
CA ARG A 379 -7.79 16.90 34.28
C ARG A 379 -8.56 15.63 34.61
N MET A 380 -7.99 14.81 35.48
CA MET A 380 -8.80 13.88 36.29
C MET A 380 -9.73 14.75 37.17
N ARG A 381 -11.02 14.57 37.00
CA ARG A 381 -11.99 15.13 37.90
C ARG A 381 -11.81 14.43 39.25
N ASN A 382 -11.32 15.16 40.24
CA ASN A 382 -11.19 14.69 41.62
C ASN A 382 -12.58 14.56 42.26
N ASP A 383 -13.32 13.52 41.94
CA ASP A 383 -14.50 13.12 42.67
C ASP A 383 -14.07 12.15 43.78
N LYS A 384 -14.10 12.67 45.02
CA LYS A 384 -13.68 11.97 46.24
C LYS A 384 -14.47 10.72 46.60
N ASN A 385 -15.42 10.26 45.75
CA ASN A 385 -16.27 9.07 45.98
C ASN A 385 -16.07 8.00 44.89
N TYR A 386 -14.84 7.53 44.71
CA TYR A 386 -14.58 6.40 43.83
C TYR A 386 -14.79 5.04 44.57
N GLN A 387 -15.95 4.49 44.46
CA GLN A 387 -16.22 3.07 44.75
C GLN A 387 -15.83 2.21 43.53
N LEU A 388 -15.30 1.05 43.82
CA LEU A 388 -14.69 -0.05 43.04
C LEU A 388 -15.13 -0.39 41.60
N PRO A 389 -14.31 -1.12 40.83
CA PRO A 389 -14.13 -1.07 39.37
C PRO A 389 -15.14 -1.84 38.49
N ILE A 390 -16.25 -2.29 39.02
CA ILE A 390 -17.29 -2.98 38.25
C ILE A 390 -18.28 -1.98 37.61
N THR A 391 -18.23 -0.72 38.00
CA THR A 391 -19.17 0.35 37.58
C THR A 391 -18.70 1.19 36.39
N ASN A 392 -17.46 0.99 35.86
CA ASN A 392 -16.93 1.80 34.79
C ASN A 392 -17.55 1.52 33.40
N TYR A 393 -18.34 0.48 33.23
CA TYR A 393 -19.17 0.27 32.02
C TYR A 393 -20.22 1.37 31.80
N GLN A 394 -20.43 2.25 32.76
CA GLN A 394 -21.42 3.34 32.68
C GLN A 394 -20.88 4.64 32.07
N SER A 395 -19.57 4.83 31.90
CA SER A 395 -19.08 6.05 31.28
C SER A 395 -19.31 6.04 29.76
N ILE A 396 -19.96 7.08 29.25
CA ILE A 396 -20.27 7.26 27.81
C ILE A 396 -18.98 7.20 26.97
N ASP A 397 -17.88 7.75 27.47
CA ASP A 397 -16.59 7.76 26.78
C ASP A 397 -16.03 6.35 26.60
N PHE A 398 -16.19 5.49 27.60
CA PHE A 398 -15.76 4.11 27.50
C PHE A 398 -16.64 3.32 26.50
N GLN A 399 -17.95 3.48 26.55
CA GLN A 399 -18.85 2.80 25.60
C GLN A 399 -18.63 3.26 24.15
N LEU A 400 -18.34 4.56 23.91
CA LEU A 400 -17.96 5.06 22.59
C LEU A 400 -16.64 4.46 22.10
N SER A 401 -15.68 4.23 23.01
CA SER A 401 -14.39 3.61 22.63
C SER A 401 -14.52 2.12 22.30
N LEU A 402 -15.59 1.43 22.76
CA LEU A 402 -15.83 0.04 22.40
C LEU A 402 -16.36 -0.15 20.96
N ILE A 403 -17.09 0.83 20.43
CA ILE A 403 -17.67 0.71 19.09
C ILE A 403 -16.64 1.02 17.96
N GLU A 404 -15.61 1.81 18.28
CA GLU A 404 -14.56 2.22 17.31
C GLU A 404 -13.84 1.03 16.67
N PRO A 405 -13.31 0.02 17.44
CA PRO A 405 -12.65 -1.13 16.86
C PRO A 405 -13.59 -1.98 15.98
N LEU A 406 -14.84 -2.14 16.38
CA LEU A 406 -15.82 -2.92 15.61
C LEU A 406 -16.05 -2.28 14.23
N TYR A 407 -16.24 -0.96 14.19
CA TYR A 407 -16.47 -0.26 12.93
C TYR A 407 -15.23 -0.24 12.05
N PHE A 408 -14.05 0.01 12.65
CA PHE A 408 -12.78 -0.07 11.95
C PHE A 408 -12.60 -1.45 11.28
N LEU A 409 -12.78 -2.55 12.03
CA LEU A 409 -12.65 -3.92 11.51
C LEU A 409 -13.66 -4.19 10.39
N GLY A 410 -14.90 -3.74 10.51
CA GLY A 410 -15.91 -3.90 9.47
C GLY A 410 -15.53 -3.23 8.15
N VAL A 411 -14.99 -2.01 8.21
CA VAL A 411 -14.49 -1.29 7.02
C VAL A 411 -13.19 -1.88 6.50
N PHE A 412 -12.28 -2.25 7.40
CA PHE A 412 -11.01 -2.87 7.05
C PHE A 412 -11.18 -4.16 6.23
N VAL A 413 -12.11 -5.03 6.64
CA VAL A 413 -12.43 -6.28 5.94
C VAL A 413 -12.91 -6.03 4.52
N GLU A 414 -13.80 -5.06 4.30
CA GLU A 414 -14.24 -4.70 2.96
C GLU A 414 -13.10 -4.08 2.14
N ALA A 415 -12.31 -3.23 2.76
CA ALA A 415 -11.19 -2.56 2.11
C ALA A 415 -10.05 -3.50 1.71
N LEU A 416 -9.87 -4.65 2.41
CA LEU A 416 -8.92 -5.69 2.01
C LEU A 416 -9.12 -6.14 0.54
N ASN A 417 -10.35 -6.08 0.05
CA ASN A 417 -10.71 -6.63 -1.27
C ASN A 417 -10.70 -5.58 -2.39
N VAL A 418 -10.73 -4.29 -2.08
CA VAL A 418 -10.94 -3.20 -3.04
C VAL A 418 -9.90 -3.22 -4.17
N SER A 419 -8.64 -3.51 -3.89
CA SER A 419 -7.55 -3.42 -4.86
C SER A 419 -7.59 -4.48 -5.97
N PHE A 420 -8.18 -5.65 -5.72
CA PHE A 420 -8.17 -6.80 -6.65
C PHE A 420 -9.56 -7.32 -7.05
N LEU A 421 -10.60 -6.92 -6.35
CA LEU A 421 -11.95 -7.47 -6.56
C LEU A 421 -12.47 -7.31 -7.99
N PRO A 422 -12.28 -6.16 -8.68
CA PRO A 422 -12.71 -6.01 -10.06
C PRO A 422 -12.01 -6.98 -11.02
N GLN A 423 -10.70 -7.18 -10.86
CA GLN A 423 -9.93 -8.12 -11.67
C GLN A 423 -10.35 -9.57 -11.40
N TYR A 424 -10.57 -9.91 -10.13
CA TYR A 424 -11.05 -11.23 -9.74
C TYR A 424 -12.40 -11.58 -10.39
N PHE A 425 -13.36 -10.67 -10.32
CA PHE A 425 -14.67 -10.85 -10.94
C PHE A 425 -14.58 -10.88 -12.48
N LYS A 426 -13.70 -10.07 -13.08
CA LYS A 426 -13.44 -10.13 -14.53
C LYS A 426 -12.89 -11.51 -14.93
N LYS A 427 -11.94 -12.07 -14.18
CA LYS A 427 -11.41 -13.42 -14.41
C LYS A 427 -12.49 -14.49 -14.32
N LEU A 428 -13.36 -14.44 -13.30
CA LEU A 428 -14.48 -15.38 -13.15
C LEU A 428 -15.50 -15.24 -14.29
N ALA A 429 -15.83 -14.02 -14.70
CA ALA A 429 -16.73 -13.75 -15.81
C ALA A 429 -16.19 -14.31 -17.12
N THR A 430 -14.90 -14.13 -17.41
CA THR A 430 -14.23 -14.68 -18.59
C THR A 430 -14.26 -16.21 -18.56
N ALA A 431 -13.96 -16.84 -17.42
CA ALA A 431 -14.02 -18.29 -17.26
C ALA A 431 -15.44 -18.87 -17.45
N ALA A 432 -16.48 -18.10 -17.09
CA ALA A 432 -17.88 -18.47 -17.27
C ALA A 432 -18.46 -18.04 -18.64
N SER A 433 -17.66 -17.47 -19.54
CA SER A 433 -18.11 -16.86 -20.81
C SER A 433 -19.27 -15.85 -20.62
N ALA A 434 -19.29 -15.17 -19.48
CA ALA A 434 -20.33 -14.22 -19.12
C ALA A 434 -20.10 -12.85 -19.78
N ASN A 435 -21.18 -12.07 -19.97
CA ASN A 435 -21.07 -10.73 -20.50
C ASN A 435 -20.21 -9.84 -19.60
N PRO A 436 -19.19 -9.12 -20.12
CA PRO A 436 -18.31 -8.23 -19.34
C PRO A 436 -19.04 -7.16 -18.53
N SER A 437 -20.23 -6.69 -18.99
CA SER A 437 -21.05 -5.73 -18.26
C SER A 437 -21.55 -6.24 -16.89
N LEU A 438 -21.68 -7.58 -16.72
CA LEU A 438 -22.11 -8.18 -15.46
C LEU A 438 -21.07 -8.02 -14.34
N VAL A 439 -19.80 -7.76 -14.66
CA VAL A 439 -18.76 -7.52 -13.65
C VAL A 439 -19.07 -6.28 -12.78
N SER A 440 -19.49 -5.17 -13.41
CA SER A 440 -19.90 -3.97 -12.67
C SER A 440 -21.17 -4.19 -11.85
N MET A 441 -22.07 -5.06 -12.31
CA MET A 441 -23.30 -5.40 -11.60
C MET A 441 -23.06 -6.11 -10.25
N LEU A 442 -21.98 -6.87 -10.10
CA LEU A 442 -21.60 -7.48 -8.81
C LEU A 442 -21.34 -6.42 -7.71
N PHE A 443 -20.77 -5.29 -8.09
CA PHE A 443 -20.60 -4.14 -7.19
C PHE A 443 -21.95 -3.45 -6.91
N THR A 444 -22.73 -3.27 -7.93
CA THR A 444 -24.08 -2.68 -7.82
C THR A 444 -24.97 -3.50 -6.90
N VAL A 445 -24.98 -4.83 -7.01
CA VAL A 445 -25.76 -5.72 -6.14
C VAL A 445 -25.32 -5.55 -4.67
N PHE A 446 -24.02 -5.51 -4.41
CA PHE A 446 -23.53 -5.25 -3.06
C PHE A 446 -24.07 -3.93 -2.48
N PHE A 447 -23.94 -2.83 -3.22
CA PHE A 447 -24.40 -1.53 -2.75
C PHE A 447 -25.93 -1.42 -2.71
N ALA A 448 -26.65 -2.09 -3.62
CA ALA A 448 -28.11 -2.16 -3.60
C ALA A 448 -28.61 -2.86 -2.32
N PHE A 449 -28.05 -4.02 -1.98
CA PHE A 449 -28.41 -4.74 -0.77
C PHE A 449 -27.93 -4.03 0.50
N PHE A 450 -26.80 -3.33 0.45
CA PHE A 450 -26.40 -2.40 1.50
C PHE A 450 -27.47 -1.35 1.76
N VAL A 451 -27.98 -0.70 0.71
CA VAL A 451 -29.06 0.33 0.83
C VAL A 451 -30.37 -0.29 1.32
N LEU A 452 -30.75 -1.45 0.77
CA LEU A 452 -31.95 -2.18 1.18
C LEU A 452 -31.92 -2.55 2.67
N ALA A 453 -30.74 -2.82 3.22
CA ALA A 453 -30.60 -3.12 4.65
C ALA A 453 -30.83 -1.91 5.57
N LEU A 454 -30.63 -0.66 5.10
CA LEU A 454 -30.63 0.53 5.97
C LEU A 454 -31.98 0.76 6.67
N LEU A 455 -33.10 0.70 5.94
CA LEU A 455 -34.43 0.96 6.48
C LEU A 455 -34.89 -0.12 7.49
N PRO A 456 -34.88 -1.44 7.14
CA PRO A 456 -35.30 -2.46 8.07
C PRO A 456 -34.37 -2.54 9.30
N SER A 457 -33.07 -2.26 9.12
CA SER A 457 -32.11 -2.24 10.23
C SER A 457 -32.39 -1.10 11.21
N GLY A 458 -32.76 0.09 10.72
CA GLY A 458 -33.16 1.20 11.58
C GLY A 458 -34.38 0.88 12.42
N GLN A 459 -35.41 0.26 11.81
CA GLN A 459 -36.61 -0.18 12.50
C GLN A 459 -36.32 -1.32 13.53
N TYR A 460 -35.46 -2.26 13.15
CA TYR A 460 -35.02 -3.35 14.00
C TYR A 460 -34.28 -2.82 15.24
N ALA A 461 -33.37 -1.85 15.05
CA ALA A 461 -32.64 -1.20 16.14
C ALA A 461 -33.57 -0.59 17.19
N GLN A 462 -34.67 0.04 16.73
CA GLN A 462 -35.67 0.66 17.61
C GLN A 462 -36.54 -0.38 18.35
N SER A 463 -36.88 -1.49 17.68
CA SER A 463 -37.83 -2.48 18.22
C SER A 463 -37.17 -3.55 19.10
N ARG A 464 -36.01 -4.07 18.68
CA ARG A 464 -35.32 -5.20 19.34
C ARG A 464 -33.93 -4.85 19.91
N GLY A 465 -33.48 -3.58 19.71
CA GLY A 465 -32.22 -3.09 20.23
C GLY A 465 -31.08 -3.13 19.21
N ILE A 466 -29.99 -2.44 19.53
CA ILE A 466 -28.86 -2.21 18.61
C ILE A 466 -27.89 -3.40 18.58
N LYS A 467 -27.64 -4.06 19.72
CA LYS A 467 -26.66 -5.15 19.81
C LYS A 467 -26.98 -6.35 18.91
N PRO A 468 -28.21 -6.87 18.81
CA PRO A 468 -28.54 -7.95 17.89
C PRO A 468 -28.30 -7.55 16.42
N LEU A 469 -28.50 -6.28 16.08
CA LEU A 469 -28.23 -5.74 14.74
C LEU A 469 -26.74 -5.75 14.41
N LEU A 470 -25.88 -5.32 15.35
CA LEU A 470 -24.43 -5.39 15.20
C LEU A 470 -23.96 -6.84 15.00
N LEU A 471 -24.47 -7.78 15.79
CA LEU A 471 -24.12 -9.20 15.69
C LEU A 471 -24.58 -9.81 14.36
N GLY A 472 -25.81 -9.56 13.94
CA GLY A 472 -26.37 -10.06 12.69
C GLY A 472 -25.61 -9.51 11.47
N GLY A 473 -25.31 -8.20 11.46
CA GLY A 473 -24.56 -7.57 10.40
C GLY A 473 -23.14 -8.12 10.27
N THR A 474 -22.44 -8.28 11.40
CA THR A 474 -21.08 -8.84 11.40
C THR A 474 -21.07 -10.33 11.00
N MET A 475 -22.09 -11.11 11.42
CA MET A 475 -22.23 -12.51 11.03
C MET A 475 -22.47 -12.67 9.54
N LEU A 476 -23.38 -11.89 8.94
CA LEU A 476 -23.65 -11.94 7.51
C LEU A 476 -22.42 -11.52 6.69
N SER A 477 -21.66 -10.53 7.16
CA SER A 477 -20.38 -10.14 6.54
C SER A 477 -19.36 -11.29 6.61
N ALA A 478 -19.25 -11.99 7.74
CA ALA A 478 -18.39 -13.17 7.89
C ALA A 478 -18.78 -14.29 6.92
N VAL A 479 -20.07 -14.60 6.82
CA VAL A 479 -20.58 -15.60 5.88
C VAL A 479 -20.28 -15.21 4.44
N GLY A 480 -20.52 -13.95 4.05
CA GLY A 480 -20.23 -13.46 2.72
C GLY A 480 -18.75 -13.61 2.36
N MET A 481 -17.82 -13.20 3.26
CA MET A 481 -16.38 -13.32 3.01
C MET A 481 -15.90 -14.77 2.94
N LEU A 482 -16.37 -15.64 3.85
CA LEU A 482 -16.01 -17.06 3.83
C LEU A 482 -16.54 -17.75 2.56
N LEU A 483 -17.76 -17.45 2.13
CA LEU A 483 -18.30 -18.01 0.89
C LEU A 483 -17.49 -17.55 -0.33
N MET A 484 -17.01 -16.29 -0.37
CA MET A 484 -16.12 -15.81 -1.44
C MET A 484 -14.78 -16.55 -1.49
N ALA A 485 -14.31 -17.10 -0.37
CA ALA A 485 -13.06 -17.87 -0.33
C ALA A 485 -13.18 -19.24 -1.02
N PHE A 486 -14.35 -19.86 -0.99
CA PHE A 486 -14.56 -21.24 -1.46
C PHE A 486 -15.34 -21.34 -2.75
N VAL A 487 -16.20 -20.36 -3.06
CA VAL A 487 -17.07 -20.38 -4.24
C VAL A 487 -16.40 -19.68 -5.40
N THR A 488 -16.24 -20.40 -6.52
CA THR A 488 -15.64 -19.88 -7.77
C THR A 488 -16.67 -19.66 -8.89
N ASN A 489 -17.95 -20.00 -8.66
CA ASN A 489 -18.99 -19.81 -9.65
C ASN A 489 -19.37 -18.32 -9.76
N PHE A 490 -19.27 -17.77 -10.98
CA PHE A 490 -19.52 -16.35 -11.25
C PHE A 490 -20.94 -15.92 -10.89
N TYR A 491 -21.95 -16.71 -11.21
CA TYR A 491 -23.36 -16.34 -10.93
C TYR A 491 -23.70 -16.46 -9.45
N ALA A 492 -23.10 -17.42 -8.72
CA ALA A 492 -23.27 -17.51 -7.27
C ALA A 492 -22.70 -16.29 -6.53
N MET A 493 -21.71 -15.59 -7.13
CA MET A 493 -21.16 -14.35 -6.54
C MET A 493 -22.21 -13.26 -6.39
N PHE A 494 -23.27 -13.20 -7.20
CA PHE A 494 -24.35 -12.22 -7.03
C PHE A 494 -25.05 -12.41 -5.68
N LEU A 495 -25.41 -13.66 -5.32
CA LEU A 495 -26.04 -13.95 -4.04
C LEU A 495 -25.08 -13.66 -2.88
N ILE A 496 -23.81 -14.05 -3.00
CA ILE A 496 -22.80 -13.83 -1.97
C ILE A 496 -22.58 -12.33 -1.74
N ARG A 497 -22.49 -11.54 -2.82
CA ARG A 497 -22.38 -10.08 -2.73
C ARG A 497 -23.61 -9.42 -2.13
N ALA A 498 -24.81 -9.95 -2.41
CA ALA A 498 -26.05 -9.51 -1.78
C ALA A 498 -26.03 -9.73 -0.26
N ILE A 499 -25.63 -10.92 0.19
CA ILE A 499 -25.48 -11.26 1.63
C ILE A 499 -24.46 -10.34 2.30
N ALA A 500 -23.27 -10.17 1.71
CA ALA A 500 -22.22 -9.33 2.25
C ALA A 500 -22.68 -7.86 2.33
N GLY A 501 -23.32 -7.35 1.26
CA GLY A 501 -23.84 -5.98 1.22
C GLY A 501 -24.90 -5.72 2.28
N PHE A 502 -25.85 -6.64 2.45
CA PHE A 502 -26.89 -6.54 3.48
C PHE A 502 -26.27 -6.55 4.88
N GLY A 503 -25.30 -7.45 5.14
CA GLY A 503 -24.57 -7.52 6.41
C GLY A 503 -23.85 -6.22 6.75
N GLN A 504 -23.15 -5.62 5.77
CA GLN A 504 -22.46 -4.34 5.94
C GLN A 504 -23.42 -3.19 6.18
N GLY A 505 -24.59 -3.17 5.52
CA GLY A 505 -25.63 -2.17 5.77
C GLY A 505 -26.18 -2.25 7.19
N MET A 506 -26.42 -3.46 7.69
CA MET A 506 -26.84 -3.70 9.10
C MET A 506 -25.77 -3.20 10.08
N LEU A 507 -24.49 -3.56 9.87
CA LEU A 507 -23.38 -3.13 10.72
C LEU A 507 -23.24 -1.60 10.73
N TYR A 508 -23.31 -0.97 9.57
CA TYR A 508 -23.22 0.48 9.44
C TYR A 508 -24.31 1.22 10.23
N ILE A 509 -25.57 0.83 10.08
CA ILE A 509 -26.70 1.42 10.84
C ILE A 509 -26.58 1.09 12.33
N GLY A 510 -26.16 -0.15 12.68
CA GLY A 510 -25.95 -0.53 14.07
C GLY A 510 -24.92 0.36 14.76
N VAL A 511 -23.78 0.61 14.13
CA VAL A 511 -22.73 1.51 14.65
C VAL A 511 -23.23 2.93 14.78
N GLN A 512 -23.87 3.48 13.74
CA GLN A 512 -24.40 4.84 13.79
C GLN A 512 -25.45 5.00 14.90
N SER A 513 -26.38 4.05 15.01
CA SER A 513 -27.40 4.06 16.06
C SER A 513 -26.79 3.99 17.45
N TYR A 514 -25.75 3.17 17.62
CA TYR A 514 -25.02 3.05 18.89
C TYR A 514 -24.38 4.37 19.31
N ILE A 515 -23.69 5.02 18.36
CA ILE A 515 -23.03 6.32 18.59
C ILE A 515 -24.08 7.41 18.89
N LEU A 516 -25.17 7.46 18.13
CA LEU A 516 -26.23 8.47 18.31
C LEU A 516 -26.96 8.34 19.64
N GLU A 517 -27.18 7.10 20.13
CA GLU A 517 -27.84 6.87 21.44
C GLU A 517 -26.93 7.28 22.60
N LEU A 518 -25.60 7.13 22.46
CA LEU A 518 -24.62 7.51 23.48
C LEU A 518 -24.23 8.99 23.43
N ALA A 519 -24.23 9.59 22.24
CA ALA A 519 -23.74 10.95 22.03
C ALA A 519 -24.77 11.99 22.54
N THR A 520 -24.56 12.45 23.76
CA THR A 520 -25.21 13.69 24.26
C THR A 520 -24.74 14.92 23.49
N ASN A 521 -25.43 16.05 23.61
CA ASN A 521 -25.11 17.27 22.86
C ASN A 521 -23.62 17.69 22.89
N ASN A 522 -22.93 17.45 24.01
CA ASN A 522 -21.51 17.79 24.18
C ASN A 522 -20.54 16.77 23.58
N LYS A 523 -21.01 15.61 23.07
CA LYS A 523 -20.16 14.51 22.57
C LYS A 523 -20.46 14.11 21.11
N LYS A 524 -21.33 14.84 20.43
CA LYS A 524 -21.67 14.57 19.00
C LYS A 524 -20.45 14.64 18.10
N THR A 525 -19.56 15.61 18.34
CA THR A 525 -18.30 15.78 17.58
C THR A 525 -17.38 14.60 17.78
N GLN A 526 -17.29 14.04 19.00
CA GLN A 526 -16.47 12.85 19.28
C GLN A 526 -17.01 11.62 18.55
N GLY A 527 -18.35 11.40 18.56
CA GLY A 527 -18.98 10.32 17.82
C GLY A 527 -18.74 10.42 16.30
N ALA A 528 -18.84 11.64 15.74
CA ALA A 528 -18.54 11.88 14.34
C ALA A 528 -17.07 11.61 14.00
N ALA A 529 -16.14 12.00 14.87
CA ALA A 529 -14.70 11.74 14.70
C ALA A 529 -14.40 10.23 14.67
N ILE A 530 -15.05 9.43 15.51
CA ILE A 530 -14.93 7.96 15.52
C ILE A 530 -15.35 7.38 14.16
N ILE A 531 -16.48 7.83 13.61
CA ILE A 531 -16.97 7.36 12.31
C ILE A 531 -15.95 7.69 11.20
N VAL A 532 -15.49 8.92 11.14
CA VAL A 532 -14.53 9.38 10.12
C VAL A 532 -13.21 8.65 10.22
N PHE A 533 -12.66 8.53 11.42
CA PHE A 533 -11.38 7.85 11.66
C PHE A 533 -11.46 6.35 11.35
N SER A 534 -12.47 5.65 11.85
CA SER A 534 -12.65 4.21 11.64
C SER A 534 -12.85 3.89 10.16
N TYR A 535 -13.64 4.71 9.45
CA TYR A 535 -13.90 4.50 8.03
C TYR A 535 -12.62 4.71 7.20
N ASN A 536 -11.98 5.87 7.30
CA ASN A 536 -10.82 6.18 6.48
C ASN A 536 -9.58 5.39 6.92
N GLY A 537 -9.36 5.20 8.22
CA GLY A 537 -8.28 4.36 8.74
C GLY A 537 -8.43 2.89 8.31
N GLY A 538 -9.65 2.35 8.36
CA GLY A 538 -9.97 1.01 7.85
C GLY A 538 -9.73 0.89 6.35
N MET A 539 -10.11 1.90 5.57
CA MET A 539 -9.85 1.97 4.12
C MET A 539 -8.35 2.00 3.82
N ILE A 540 -7.58 2.89 4.47
CA ILE A 540 -6.13 3.01 4.26
C ILE A 540 -5.43 1.68 4.59
N ALA A 541 -5.67 1.16 5.79
CA ALA A 541 -5.04 -0.07 6.23
C ALA A 541 -5.50 -1.27 5.39
N GLY A 542 -6.81 -1.39 5.10
CA GLY A 542 -7.38 -2.50 4.35
C GLY A 542 -6.87 -2.57 2.92
N THR A 543 -6.87 -1.45 2.17
CA THR A 543 -6.38 -1.45 0.78
C THR A 543 -4.89 -1.79 0.69
N ALA A 544 -4.06 -1.25 1.59
CA ALA A 544 -2.63 -1.51 1.61
C ALA A 544 -2.29 -2.96 1.98
N PHE A 545 -2.87 -3.48 3.08
CA PHE A 545 -2.61 -4.86 3.50
C PHE A 545 -3.30 -5.89 2.60
N GLY A 546 -4.50 -5.60 2.10
CA GLY A 546 -5.24 -6.49 1.22
C GLY A 546 -4.54 -6.74 -0.09
N SER A 547 -3.99 -5.70 -0.70
CA SER A 547 -3.20 -5.81 -1.92
C SER A 547 -1.92 -6.63 -1.72
N LEU A 548 -1.24 -6.42 -0.59
CA LEU A 548 -0.06 -7.19 -0.21
C LEU A 548 -0.40 -8.67 0.01
N LEU A 549 -1.42 -8.95 0.83
CA LEU A 549 -1.85 -10.33 1.11
C LEU A 549 -2.30 -11.06 -0.16
N ALA A 550 -2.99 -10.37 -1.09
CA ALA A 550 -3.41 -10.96 -2.35
C ALA A 550 -2.22 -11.33 -3.25
N ALA A 551 -1.17 -10.52 -3.26
CA ALA A 551 0.05 -10.80 -4.02
C ALA A 551 0.81 -12.03 -3.47
N TYR A 552 0.84 -12.25 -2.15
CA TYR A 552 1.63 -13.31 -1.53
C TYR A 552 0.87 -14.60 -1.26
N LEU A 553 -0.38 -14.49 -0.76
CA LEU A 553 -1.16 -15.65 -0.33
C LEU A 553 -2.24 -16.05 -1.35
N GLY A 554 -2.43 -15.23 -2.37
CA GLY A 554 -3.50 -15.40 -3.36
C GLY A 554 -4.86 -14.89 -2.85
N ILE A 555 -5.74 -14.58 -3.78
CA ILE A 555 -7.05 -13.94 -3.54
C ILE A 555 -7.97 -14.75 -2.61
N PRO A 556 -8.14 -16.10 -2.76
CA PRO A 556 -9.00 -16.87 -1.86
C PRO A 556 -8.57 -16.80 -0.40
N SER A 557 -7.26 -16.77 -0.14
CA SER A 557 -6.72 -16.65 1.22
C SER A 557 -7.07 -15.32 1.87
N VAL A 558 -7.10 -14.22 1.09
CA VAL A 558 -7.50 -12.89 1.59
C VAL A 558 -8.96 -12.90 2.03
N PHE A 559 -9.86 -13.51 1.25
CA PHE A 559 -11.25 -13.66 1.63
C PHE A 559 -11.43 -14.51 2.91
N ALA A 560 -10.66 -15.61 3.05
CA ALA A 560 -10.68 -16.44 4.25
C ALA A 560 -10.21 -15.65 5.48
N ILE A 561 -9.10 -14.90 5.37
CA ILE A 561 -8.58 -14.01 6.43
C ILE A 561 -9.62 -12.94 6.77
N ALA A 562 -10.25 -12.31 5.78
CA ALA A 562 -11.31 -11.33 5.99
C ALA A 562 -12.49 -11.93 6.76
N GLY A 563 -12.91 -13.15 6.41
CA GLY A 563 -13.94 -13.90 7.13
C GLY A 563 -13.57 -14.21 8.59
N LEU A 564 -12.33 -14.62 8.84
CA LEU A 564 -11.83 -14.87 10.21
C LEU A 564 -11.79 -13.59 11.05
N ILE A 565 -11.41 -12.46 10.45
CA ILE A 565 -11.45 -11.15 11.12
C ILE A 565 -12.89 -10.76 11.45
N CYS A 566 -13.88 -11.04 10.56
CA CYS A 566 -15.28 -10.84 10.87
C CYS A 566 -15.77 -11.73 12.02
N LEU A 567 -15.34 -12.99 12.08
CA LEU A 567 -15.68 -13.87 13.22
C LEU A 567 -15.07 -13.35 14.54
N PHE A 568 -13.84 -12.84 14.49
CA PHE A 568 -13.24 -12.15 15.65
C PHE A 568 -14.04 -10.89 16.03
N ALA A 569 -14.46 -10.07 15.07
CA ALA A 569 -15.28 -8.90 15.30
C ALA A 569 -16.66 -9.26 15.88
N LEU A 570 -17.25 -10.39 15.45
CA LEU A 570 -18.49 -10.94 16.00
C LEU A 570 -18.32 -11.34 17.47
N TRP A 571 -17.27 -12.10 17.77
CA TRP A 571 -16.92 -12.48 19.14
C TRP A 571 -16.67 -11.23 20.02
N TYR A 572 -15.92 -10.25 19.51
CA TYR A 572 -15.67 -8.97 20.17
C TYR A 572 -16.98 -8.24 20.49
N ALA A 573 -17.87 -8.08 19.51
CA ALA A 573 -19.15 -7.42 19.68
C ALA A 573 -20.04 -8.15 20.70
N GLN A 574 -20.05 -9.49 20.67
CA GLN A 574 -20.85 -10.31 21.59
C GLN A 574 -20.39 -10.13 23.05
N LYS A 575 -19.07 -10.13 23.29
CA LYS A 575 -18.50 -10.16 24.66
C LYS A 575 -18.33 -8.76 25.25
N LEU A 576 -17.96 -7.76 24.47
CA LEU A 576 -17.51 -6.46 24.99
C LEU A 576 -18.49 -5.31 24.75
N ILE A 577 -19.33 -5.37 23.74
CA ILE A 577 -20.28 -4.29 23.50
C ILE A 577 -21.52 -4.50 24.36
N PRO A 578 -21.80 -3.59 25.34
CA PRO A 578 -22.98 -3.72 26.17
C PRO A 578 -24.28 -3.48 25.37
N PRO A 579 -25.38 -4.20 25.72
CA PRO A 579 -26.66 -3.87 25.11
C PRO A 579 -27.10 -2.50 25.59
N LEU A 580 -27.39 -1.61 24.66
CA LEU A 580 -28.10 -0.36 24.95
C LEU A 580 -29.59 -0.64 24.97
N GLN A 581 -30.22 -0.39 26.11
CA GLN A 581 -31.65 -0.29 26.16
C GLN A 581 -32.03 1.02 25.50
N THR A 582 -32.59 0.94 24.28
CA THR A 582 -33.31 2.06 23.74
C THR A 582 -34.35 2.48 24.78
N LYS A 583 -34.07 3.60 25.49
CA LYS A 583 -35.13 4.23 26.27
C LYS A 583 -36.30 4.33 25.31
N LYS A 584 -37.41 3.65 25.57
CA LYS A 584 -38.68 3.97 24.93
C LYS A 584 -38.85 5.47 25.20
N LYS A 585 -38.31 6.32 24.29
CA LYS A 585 -38.74 7.70 24.24
C LYS A 585 -40.22 7.54 24.07
N VAL A 586 -40.93 7.85 25.15
CA VAL A 586 -42.36 8.22 25.06
C VAL A 586 -42.43 9.01 23.77
N ALA A 587 -43.04 8.46 22.78
CA ALA A 587 -43.11 9.01 21.47
C ALA A 587 -43.48 10.49 21.66
N ALA A 588 -42.49 11.40 21.48
CA ALA A 588 -42.87 12.70 21.00
C ALA A 588 -43.78 12.40 19.80
N PRO A 589 -45.02 12.88 19.76
CA PRO A 589 -45.98 12.40 18.81
C PRO A 589 -45.30 12.40 17.45
N GLN A 590 -44.89 11.20 16.99
CA GLN A 590 -44.66 11.02 15.59
C GLN A 590 -45.94 11.52 14.97
N GLN A 591 -45.91 12.67 14.36
CA GLN A 591 -46.91 12.96 13.36
C GLN A 591 -46.92 11.69 12.52
N LYS A 592 -47.97 10.86 12.76
CA LYS A 592 -48.32 9.76 11.88
C LYS A 592 -48.32 10.41 10.52
N ILE A 593 -47.27 10.12 9.74
CA ILE A 593 -47.29 10.42 8.32
C ILE A 593 -48.45 9.54 7.84
N GLY A 594 -49.65 10.12 7.89
CA GLY A 594 -50.82 9.51 7.28
C GLY A 594 -50.42 9.26 5.83
N THR A 595 -50.75 8.11 5.29
CA THR A 595 -50.38 7.69 3.95
C THR A 595 -50.71 8.75 2.87
N HIS A 596 -51.65 9.62 3.12
CA HIS A 596 -52.01 10.79 2.27
C HIS A 596 -51.13 12.02 2.52
N SER A 597 -50.59 12.26 3.73
CA SER A 597 -49.70 13.39 3.98
C SER A 597 -48.24 13.07 3.55
N GLY A 598 -47.84 11.79 3.48
CA GLY A 598 -46.51 11.38 3.05
C GLY A 598 -46.16 11.72 1.62
N ILE A 599 -47.11 11.55 0.68
CA ILE A 599 -46.93 11.91 -0.75
C ILE A 599 -46.87 13.43 -0.92
N HIS A 600 -47.69 14.17 -0.19
CA HIS A 600 -47.67 15.64 -0.28
C HIS A 600 -46.39 16.25 0.30
N ASN A 601 -45.85 15.68 1.37
CA ASN A 601 -44.56 16.09 1.93
C ASN A 601 -43.37 15.70 1.02
N LEU A 602 -43.43 14.57 0.31
CA LEU A 602 -42.45 14.22 -0.71
C LEU A 602 -42.48 15.16 -1.92
N LEU A 603 -43.65 15.60 -2.35
CA LEU A 603 -43.79 16.63 -3.39
C LEU A 603 -43.23 17.99 -2.93
N GLY A 604 -43.30 18.32 -1.64
CA GLY A 604 -42.64 19.47 -1.04
C GLY A 604 -41.13 19.42 -1.14
N VAL A 605 -40.54 18.24 -0.92
CA VAL A 605 -39.09 18.02 -1.04
C VAL A 605 -38.60 18.22 -2.48
N VAL A 606 -39.34 17.75 -3.47
CA VAL A 606 -38.98 17.92 -4.90
C VAL A 606 -39.04 19.41 -5.32
N LYS A 607 -39.82 20.23 -4.64
CA LYS A 607 -39.91 21.68 -4.90
C LYS A 607 -38.78 22.47 -4.22
N ASP A 608 -38.10 21.91 -3.23
CA ASP A 608 -36.96 22.55 -2.56
C ASP A 608 -35.72 22.46 -3.45
N PHE A 609 -35.47 23.53 -4.18
CA PHE A 609 -34.36 23.60 -5.12
C PHE A 609 -33.01 23.45 -4.44
N GLN A 610 -32.82 23.97 -3.23
CA GLN A 610 -31.57 23.85 -2.45
C GLN A 610 -31.28 22.39 -2.12
N PHE A 611 -32.30 21.66 -1.65
CA PHE A 611 -32.18 20.22 -1.34
C PHE A 611 -31.91 19.41 -2.61
N VAL A 612 -32.70 19.59 -3.67
CA VAL A 612 -32.62 18.80 -4.90
C VAL A 612 -31.32 19.06 -5.66
N SER A 613 -30.91 20.33 -5.80
CA SER A 613 -29.66 20.67 -6.49
C SER A 613 -28.45 20.14 -5.77
N SER A 614 -28.38 20.22 -4.43
CA SER A 614 -27.30 19.66 -3.64
C SER A 614 -27.23 18.12 -3.76
N MET A 615 -28.37 17.44 -3.88
CA MET A 615 -28.45 15.99 -4.04
C MET A 615 -28.04 15.54 -5.45
N LEU A 616 -28.64 16.15 -6.51
CA LEU A 616 -28.42 15.73 -7.89
C LEU A 616 -27.04 16.15 -8.43
N LEU A 617 -26.59 17.36 -8.10
CA LEU A 617 -25.35 17.92 -8.65
C LEU A 617 -24.13 17.61 -7.81
N ILE A 618 -24.28 17.29 -6.51
CA ILE A 618 -23.13 17.04 -5.61
C ILE A 618 -23.22 15.66 -4.95
N GLY A 619 -24.28 15.36 -4.20
CA GLY A 619 -24.35 14.18 -3.34
C GLY A 619 -24.30 12.86 -4.10
N ILE A 620 -25.21 12.66 -5.06
CA ILE A 620 -25.26 11.46 -5.90
C ILE A 620 -23.98 11.31 -6.74
N PRO A 621 -23.48 12.35 -7.48
CA PRO A 621 -22.23 12.25 -8.23
C PRO A 621 -21.02 11.90 -7.38
N THR A 622 -20.86 12.52 -6.21
CA THR A 622 -19.73 12.22 -5.29
C THR A 622 -19.70 10.74 -4.89
N LYS A 623 -20.87 10.14 -4.60
CA LYS A 623 -20.98 8.73 -4.23
C LYS A 623 -20.81 7.81 -5.44
N ALA A 624 -21.28 8.21 -6.62
CA ALA A 624 -21.06 7.48 -7.86
C ALA A 624 -19.57 7.46 -8.26
N ILE A 625 -18.85 8.58 -8.10
CA ILE A 625 -17.41 8.67 -8.31
C ILE A 625 -16.66 7.75 -7.35
N LEU A 626 -17.00 7.76 -6.07
CA LEU A 626 -16.34 6.89 -5.09
C LEU A 626 -16.44 5.40 -5.48
N THR A 627 -17.64 4.93 -5.77
CA THR A 627 -17.86 3.50 -6.04
C THR A 627 -17.54 3.09 -7.45
N GLY A 628 -17.90 3.92 -8.42
CA GLY A 628 -17.70 3.64 -9.84
C GLY A 628 -16.25 3.87 -10.28
N VAL A 629 -15.60 4.96 -9.86
CA VAL A 629 -14.24 5.25 -10.26
C VAL A 629 -13.23 4.62 -9.29
N THR A 630 -13.27 5.00 -8.00
CA THR A 630 -12.20 4.62 -7.06
C THR A 630 -12.23 3.13 -6.68
N ILE A 631 -13.42 2.54 -6.47
CA ILE A 631 -13.55 1.15 -6.01
C ILE A 631 -13.62 0.16 -7.19
N PHE A 632 -14.25 0.54 -8.31
CA PHE A 632 -14.45 -0.38 -9.43
C PHE A 632 -13.48 -0.12 -10.60
N ALA A 633 -13.49 1.06 -11.22
CA ALA A 633 -12.79 1.30 -12.47
C ALA A 633 -11.26 1.36 -12.30
N LEU A 634 -10.79 2.09 -11.29
CA LEU A 634 -9.36 2.37 -11.14
C LEU A 634 -8.52 1.13 -10.88
N PRO A 635 -8.89 0.18 -9.98
CA PRO A 635 -8.15 -1.07 -9.85
C PRO A 635 -8.07 -1.85 -11.16
N LEU A 636 -9.17 -1.88 -11.93
CA LEU A 636 -9.22 -2.58 -13.21
C LEU A 636 -8.29 -1.96 -14.25
N LEU A 637 -8.29 -0.63 -14.36
CA LEU A 637 -7.46 0.12 -15.30
C LEU A 637 -5.96 0.03 -14.95
N LEU A 638 -5.61 0.12 -13.68
CA LEU A 638 -4.22 0.00 -13.22
C LEU A 638 -3.67 -1.41 -13.49
N SER A 639 -4.47 -2.44 -13.25
CA SER A 639 -4.09 -3.82 -13.59
C SER A 639 -3.84 -4.00 -15.10
N ARG A 640 -4.62 -3.34 -15.97
CA ARG A 640 -4.37 -3.35 -17.42
C ARG A 640 -3.09 -2.63 -17.83
N GLN A 641 -2.68 -1.64 -17.08
CA GLN A 641 -1.42 -0.91 -17.29
C GLN A 641 -0.22 -1.63 -16.64
N ASN A 642 -0.38 -2.91 -16.25
CA ASN A 642 0.64 -3.75 -15.64
C ASN A 642 1.19 -3.25 -14.29
N TYR A 643 0.42 -2.42 -13.55
CA TYR A 643 0.76 -2.15 -12.17
C TYR A 643 0.68 -3.42 -11.33
N ALA A 644 1.66 -3.64 -10.49
CA ALA A 644 1.66 -4.77 -9.57
C ALA A 644 0.49 -4.67 -8.57
N GLN A 645 -0.02 -5.82 -8.11
CA GLN A 645 -1.21 -5.87 -7.25
C GLN A 645 -1.06 -5.01 -5.98
N GLU A 646 0.12 -5.04 -5.37
CA GLU A 646 0.45 -4.23 -4.20
C GLU A 646 0.50 -2.73 -4.50
N GLU A 647 0.97 -2.32 -5.67
CA GLU A 647 1.01 -0.92 -6.07
C GLU A 647 -0.40 -0.34 -6.24
N ILE A 648 -1.33 -1.15 -6.75
CA ILE A 648 -2.74 -0.75 -6.90
C ILE A 648 -3.32 -0.37 -5.53
N GLY A 649 -3.17 -1.23 -4.52
CA GLY A 649 -3.68 -0.93 -3.19
C GLY A 649 -3.01 0.28 -2.53
N GLN A 650 -1.70 0.44 -2.73
CA GLN A 650 -0.95 1.59 -2.23
C GLN A 650 -1.40 2.92 -2.87
N ILE A 651 -1.69 2.92 -4.16
CA ILE A 651 -2.20 4.09 -4.88
C ILE A 651 -3.60 4.46 -4.36
N LEU A 652 -4.49 3.47 -4.20
CA LEU A 652 -5.86 3.71 -3.75
C LEU A 652 -5.97 4.29 -2.35
N MET A 653 -5.03 3.98 -1.44
CA MET A 653 -5.06 4.53 -0.08
C MET A 653 -4.93 6.06 -0.03
N PHE A 654 -4.31 6.70 -1.05
CA PHE A 654 -4.15 8.15 -1.09
C PHE A 654 -5.47 8.90 -1.16
N TYR A 655 -6.51 8.29 -1.75
CA TYR A 655 -7.86 8.84 -1.69
C TYR A 655 -8.36 8.96 -0.24
N ALA A 656 -8.32 7.87 0.53
CA ALA A 656 -8.79 7.86 1.92
C ALA A 656 -7.93 8.76 2.82
N ALA A 657 -6.62 8.85 2.56
CA ALA A 657 -5.72 9.77 3.24
C ALA A 657 -6.12 11.24 2.98
N GLY A 658 -6.43 11.60 1.73
CA GLY A 658 -6.93 12.93 1.36
C GLY A 658 -8.22 13.29 2.10
N VAL A 659 -9.21 12.37 2.13
CA VAL A 659 -10.46 12.56 2.86
C VAL A 659 -10.20 12.78 4.36
N LEU A 660 -9.33 11.97 4.96
CA LEU A 660 -9.03 12.05 6.40
C LEU A 660 -8.37 13.38 6.77
N ILE A 661 -7.41 13.85 5.97
CA ILE A 661 -6.68 15.11 6.18
C ILE A 661 -7.65 16.30 6.10
N SER A 662 -8.51 16.32 5.08
CA SER A 662 -9.39 17.48 4.85
C SER A 662 -10.60 17.53 5.77
N SER A 663 -11.22 16.39 6.11
CA SER A 663 -12.50 16.34 6.84
C SER A 663 -12.46 17.08 8.17
N GLY A 664 -11.42 16.86 8.98
CA GLY A 664 -11.30 17.48 10.31
C GLY A 664 -11.01 18.98 10.26
N TYR A 665 -10.28 19.44 9.23
CA TYR A 665 -10.00 20.86 9.01
C TYR A 665 -11.22 21.61 8.50
N ILE A 666 -11.91 21.04 7.50
CA ILE A 666 -13.06 21.65 6.82
C ILE A 666 -14.26 21.77 7.75
N SER A 667 -14.55 20.76 8.59
CA SER A 667 -15.65 20.87 9.57
C SER A 667 -15.49 22.10 10.45
N ARG A 668 -14.27 22.35 10.98
CA ARG A 668 -13.99 23.55 11.80
C ARG A 668 -14.05 24.86 11.01
N LEU A 669 -13.69 24.81 9.73
CA LEU A 669 -13.72 25.98 8.85
C LEU A 669 -15.16 26.38 8.55
N VAL A 670 -16.03 25.40 8.23
CA VAL A 670 -17.48 25.63 7.99
C VAL A 670 -18.15 26.27 9.20
N ASP A 671 -17.91 25.74 10.41
CA ASP A 671 -18.49 26.27 11.65
C ASP A 671 -18.09 27.72 11.91
N ARG A 672 -16.90 28.15 11.41
CA ARG A 672 -16.39 29.53 11.61
C ARG A 672 -16.85 30.53 10.55
N ILE A 673 -16.98 30.07 9.30
CA ILE A 673 -17.20 30.97 8.14
C ILE A 673 -18.68 31.03 7.79
N GLY A 674 -19.48 30.00 8.09
CA GLY A 674 -20.91 29.91 7.74
C GLY A 674 -21.20 29.82 6.24
N LYS A 675 -20.19 29.59 5.39
CA LYS A 675 -20.28 29.58 3.92
C LYS A 675 -20.26 28.19 3.35
N THR A 676 -21.23 27.38 3.71
CA THR A 676 -21.30 25.96 3.32
C THR A 676 -21.41 25.75 1.81
N GLY A 677 -22.22 26.58 1.10
CA GLY A 677 -22.39 26.46 -0.35
C GLY A 677 -21.13 26.67 -1.17
N GLU A 678 -20.31 27.68 -0.81
CA GLU A 678 -19.04 27.95 -1.50
C GLU A 678 -18.03 26.82 -1.28
N ILE A 679 -17.99 26.23 -0.07
CA ILE A 679 -17.11 25.11 0.25
C ILE A 679 -17.52 23.86 -0.53
N LEU A 680 -18.83 23.59 -0.67
CA LEU A 680 -19.36 22.49 -1.49
C LEU A 680 -18.98 22.65 -2.97
N CYS A 681 -19.09 23.88 -3.49
CA CYS A 681 -18.70 24.20 -4.85
C CYS A 681 -17.19 23.93 -5.07
N LEU A 682 -16.31 24.41 -4.17
CA LEU A 682 -14.88 24.13 -4.22
C LEU A 682 -14.57 22.64 -4.18
N GLY A 683 -15.27 21.88 -3.33
CA GLY A 683 -15.14 20.42 -3.26
C GLY A 683 -15.53 19.74 -4.58
N THR A 684 -16.64 20.18 -5.21
CA THR A 684 -17.10 19.60 -6.48
C THR A 684 -16.14 19.93 -7.64
N LEU A 685 -15.68 21.19 -7.74
CA LEU A 685 -14.68 21.59 -8.74
C LEU A 685 -13.35 20.84 -8.54
N GLY A 686 -12.87 20.73 -7.29
CA GLY A 686 -11.66 19.96 -6.95
C GLY A 686 -11.80 18.47 -7.28
N SER A 687 -13.00 17.89 -7.11
CA SER A 687 -13.27 16.49 -7.49
C SER A 687 -13.12 16.30 -9.00
N GLY A 688 -13.62 17.24 -9.79
CA GLY A 688 -13.47 17.20 -11.25
C GLY A 688 -12.02 17.34 -11.70
N VAL A 689 -11.24 18.24 -11.06
CA VAL A 689 -9.78 18.36 -11.33
C VAL A 689 -9.05 17.05 -10.98
N GLY A 690 -9.34 16.46 -9.83
CA GLY A 690 -8.76 15.16 -9.43
C GLY A 690 -9.04 14.06 -10.46
N LEU A 691 -10.28 13.97 -10.97
CA LEU A 691 -10.66 13.01 -12.00
C LEU A 691 -9.94 13.26 -13.34
N ILE A 692 -9.78 14.51 -13.76
CA ILE A 692 -9.02 14.84 -14.96
C ILE A 692 -7.57 14.36 -14.82
N LEU A 693 -6.92 14.67 -13.71
CA LEU A 693 -5.54 14.23 -13.45
C LEU A 693 -5.41 12.69 -13.49
N ILE A 694 -6.37 11.97 -12.90
CA ILE A 694 -6.40 10.50 -12.95
C ILE A 694 -6.55 10.01 -14.38
N GLY A 695 -7.45 10.60 -15.17
CA GLY A 695 -7.73 10.16 -16.53
C GLY A 695 -6.65 10.48 -17.55
N LEU A 696 -5.78 11.48 -17.29
CA LEU A 696 -4.66 11.86 -18.17
C LEU A 696 -3.67 10.71 -18.40
N ILE A 697 -3.58 9.72 -17.51
CA ILE A 697 -2.73 8.55 -17.71
C ILE A 697 -3.10 7.75 -18.97
N GLY A 698 -4.33 7.84 -19.43
CA GLY A 698 -4.80 7.19 -20.65
C GLY A 698 -4.60 7.99 -21.95
N TRP A 699 -4.05 9.23 -21.88
CA TRP A 699 -4.05 10.14 -23.02
C TRP A 699 -2.96 9.81 -24.06
N ASN A 700 -1.70 9.62 -23.64
CA ASN A 700 -0.62 9.41 -24.59
C ASN A 700 0.47 8.48 -24.05
N GLN A 701 0.43 7.21 -24.47
CA GLN A 701 1.39 6.19 -24.04
C GLN A 701 2.83 6.48 -24.53
N VAL A 702 2.98 7.15 -25.66
CA VAL A 702 4.30 7.51 -26.21
C VAL A 702 4.98 8.58 -25.36
N LEU A 703 4.22 9.56 -24.88
CA LEU A 703 4.76 10.60 -23.98
C LEU A 703 5.17 9.97 -22.62
N TRP A 704 4.39 9.02 -22.13
CA TRP A 704 4.63 8.36 -20.84
C TRP A 704 5.83 7.40 -20.87
N SER A 705 6.18 6.84 -22.03
CA SER A 705 7.38 6.00 -22.17
C SER A 705 8.69 6.78 -21.92
N GLN A 706 8.70 8.09 -22.18
CA GLN A 706 9.86 8.97 -21.89
C GLN A 706 10.01 9.30 -20.39
N PHE A 707 8.89 9.30 -19.62
CA PHE A 707 8.86 9.69 -18.21
C PHE A 707 8.11 8.63 -17.38
N SER A 708 8.74 7.49 -17.15
CA SER A 708 8.11 6.28 -16.56
C SER A 708 7.44 6.49 -15.19
N TYR A 709 7.88 7.46 -14.38
CA TYR A 709 7.32 7.76 -13.05
C TYR A 709 6.20 8.81 -13.06
N LEU A 710 6.07 9.59 -14.14
CA LEU A 710 5.11 10.70 -14.22
C LEU A 710 3.64 10.23 -14.15
N PRO A 711 3.21 9.14 -14.80
CA PRO A 711 1.85 8.61 -14.68
C PRO A 711 1.48 8.25 -13.23
N THR A 712 2.36 7.56 -12.52
CA THR A 712 2.13 7.20 -11.11
C THR A 712 2.03 8.43 -10.22
N LEU A 713 2.86 9.45 -10.46
CA LEU A 713 2.80 10.71 -9.71
C LEU A 713 1.46 11.45 -9.96
N LEU A 714 1.00 11.52 -11.21
CA LEU A 714 -0.28 12.12 -11.57
C LEU A 714 -1.46 11.39 -10.92
N LEU A 715 -1.40 10.04 -10.87
CA LEU A 715 -2.39 9.23 -10.15
C LEU A 715 -2.44 9.56 -8.66
N ILE A 716 -1.30 9.63 -8.00
CA ILE A 716 -1.22 9.94 -6.57
C ILE A 716 -1.75 11.34 -6.31
N ILE A 717 -1.32 12.34 -7.10
CA ILE A 717 -1.79 13.72 -6.98
C ILE A 717 -3.30 13.78 -7.25
N GLY A 718 -3.78 13.14 -8.32
CA GLY A 718 -5.19 13.12 -8.69
C GLY A 718 -6.07 12.48 -7.62
N LEU A 719 -5.67 11.31 -7.08
CA LEU A 719 -6.39 10.63 -6.00
C LEU A 719 -6.36 11.42 -4.69
N THR A 720 -5.23 12.01 -4.34
CA THR A 720 -5.13 12.88 -3.16
C THR A 720 -6.03 14.10 -3.31
N THR A 721 -6.02 14.75 -4.48
CA THR A 721 -6.88 15.89 -4.80
C THR A 721 -8.36 15.50 -4.73
N LEU A 722 -8.72 14.33 -5.30
CA LEU A 722 -10.09 13.81 -5.23
C LEU A 722 -10.52 13.53 -3.78
N GLY A 723 -9.65 12.93 -2.99
CA GLY A 723 -9.89 12.66 -1.57
C GLY A 723 -10.05 13.94 -0.75
N LEU A 724 -9.14 14.91 -0.92
CA LEU A 724 -9.24 16.23 -0.28
C LEU A 724 -10.58 16.90 -0.64
N ALA A 725 -10.93 16.90 -1.93
CA ALA A 725 -12.15 17.49 -2.45
C ALA A 725 -13.43 16.83 -1.89
N HIS A 726 -13.44 15.49 -1.77
CA HIS A 726 -14.56 14.78 -1.13
C HIS A 726 -14.68 15.11 0.37
N GLY A 727 -13.59 15.37 1.08
CA GLY A 727 -13.64 15.87 2.44
C GLY A 727 -14.27 17.26 2.58
N PHE A 728 -14.14 18.11 1.53
CA PHE A 728 -14.86 19.39 1.44
C PHE A 728 -16.37 19.23 1.20
N ILE A 729 -16.83 18.04 0.82
CA ILE A 729 -18.25 17.76 0.55
C ILE A 729 -18.91 17.05 1.73
N HIS A 730 -18.29 15.99 2.27
CA HIS A 730 -18.96 15.05 3.18
C HIS A 730 -19.49 15.64 4.49
N ALA A 731 -18.76 16.58 5.09
CA ALA A 731 -19.19 17.22 6.33
C ALA A 731 -20.12 18.41 6.07
N PRO A 732 -19.79 19.37 5.17
CA PRO A 732 -20.59 20.55 4.94
C PRO A 732 -21.96 20.27 4.33
N ILE A 733 -22.10 19.22 3.53
CA ILE A 733 -23.36 18.96 2.80
C ILE A 733 -24.52 18.68 3.74
N VAL A 734 -24.27 18.05 4.87
CA VAL A 734 -25.32 17.79 5.87
C VAL A 734 -25.79 19.11 6.51
N SER A 735 -24.86 20.01 6.84
CA SER A 735 -25.20 21.35 7.36
C SER A 735 -25.98 22.14 6.32
N TYR A 736 -25.57 22.11 5.05
CA TYR A 736 -26.25 22.80 3.96
C TYR A 736 -27.70 22.33 3.77
N VAL A 737 -27.91 21.00 3.84
CA VAL A 737 -29.25 20.39 3.72
C VAL A 737 -30.13 20.68 4.95
N THR A 738 -29.57 20.77 6.14
CA THR A 738 -30.32 21.07 7.37
C THR A 738 -30.74 22.56 7.47
N ASP A 739 -30.23 23.39 6.59
CA ASP A 739 -30.64 24.81 6.45
C ASP A 739 -31.59 25.04 5.24
N SER A 740 -32.12 23.96 4.62
CA SER A 740 -33.03 24.01 3.50
C SER A 740 -34.52 24.08 3.94
N GLN A 741 -35.40 24.47 3.02
CA GLN A 741 -36.87 24.49 3.26
C GLN A 741 -37.39 23.09 3.63
N THR A 742 -36.81 22.03 3.07
CA THR A 742 -37.13 20.64 3.44
C THR A 742 -36.91 20.38 4.92
N ALA A 743 -35.86 20.97 5.49
CA ALA A 743 -35.56 20.82 6.92
C ALA A 743 -36.55 21.57 7.81
N ASP A 744 -37.15 22.68 7.33
CA ASP A 744 -38.19 23.39 8.06
C ASP A 744 -39.50 22.60 8.10
N VAL A 745 -39.85 21.89 7.00
CA VAL A 745 -41.06 21.06 6.90
C VAL A 745 -40.93 19.72 7.59
N LEU A 746 -39.83 18.98 7.36
CA LEU A 746 -39.64 17.61 7.86
C LEU A 746 -38.91 17.55 9.19
N GLY A 747 -38.28 18.66 9.61
CA GLY A 747 -37.34 18.70 10.72
C GLY A 747 -35.90 18.34 10.28
N LYS A 748 -34.89 19.03 10.85
CA LYS A 748 -33.49 18.93 10.49
C LYS A 748 -32.95 17.48 10.47
N SER A 749 -33.32 16.67 11.43
CA SER A 749 -32.89 15.26 11.53
C SER A 749 -33.49 14.40 10.41
N SER A 750 -34.76 14.61 10.06
CA SER A 750 -35.45 13.86 9.01
C SER A 750 -34.92 14.25 7.63
N ALA A 751 -34.69 15.54 7.38
CA ALA A 751 -34.11 16.04 6.13
C ALA A 751 -32.68 15.47 5.91
N ALA A 752 -31.84 15.51 6.94
CA ALA A 752 -30.49 14.91 6.88
C ALA A 752 -30.52 13.40 6.62
N SER A 753 -31.46 12.68 7.26
CA SER A 753 -31.62 11.22 7.06
C SER A 753 -32.12 10.90 5.65
N LEU A 754 -33.10 11.65 5.15
CA LEU A 754 -33.59 11.50 3.78
C LEU A 754 -32.50 11.77 2.75
N TYR A 755 -31.72 12.84 2.95
CA TYR A 755 -30.60 13.16 2.08
C TYR A 755 -29.57 12.03 2.04
N ARG A 756 -29.16 11.51 3.22
CA ARG A 756 -28.22 10.40 3.34
C ARG A 756 -28.72 9.11 2.70
N LEU A 757 -30.02 8.87 2.69
CA LEU A 757 -30.62 7.72 2.00
C LEU A 757 -30.54 7.92 0.48
N LEU A 758 -30.91 9.09 -0.01
CA LEU A 758 -30.98 9.41 -1.44
C LEU A 758 -29.58 9.49 -2.07
N GLU A 759 -28.56 10.04 -1.38
CA GLU A 759 -27.19 10.07 -1.89
C GLU A 759 -26.63 8.65 -2.15
N ARG A 760 -27.19 7.61 -1.47
CA ARG A 760 -26.77 6.21 -1.69
C ARG A 760 -27.16 5.66 -3.07
N ILE A 761 -28.08 6.31 -3.77
CA ILE A 761 -28.38 6.00 -5.18
C ILE A 761 -27.09 6.10 -6.00
N GLY A 762 -26.22 7.07 -5.71
CA GLY A 762 -24.91 7.19 -6.35
C GLY A 762 -24.02 5.96 -6.14
N HIS A 763 -24.02 5.37 -4.93
CA HIS A 763 -23.25 4.14 -4.70
C HIS A 763 -23.73 2.97 -5.56
N VAL A 764 -25.04 2.85 -5.76
CA VAL A 764 -25.64 1.77 -6.55
C VAL A 764 -25.39 1.98 -8.04
N MET A 765 -25.58 3.21 -8.53
CA MET A 765 -25.48 3.53 -9.96
C MET A 765 -24.03 3.68 -10.43
N GLY A 766 -23.10 4.09 -9.54
CA GLY A 766 -21.73 4.38 -9.90
C GLY A 766 -21.04 3.27 -10.70
N PRO A 767 -20.95 2.03 -10.20
CA PRO A 767 -20.29 0.93 -10.92
C PRO A 767 -20.92 0.62 -12.28
N ILE A 768 -22.26 0.66 -12.41
CA ILE A 768 -22.94 0.44 -13.69
C ILE A 768 -22.60 1.55 -14.67
N LEU A 769 -22.79 2.82 -14.28
CA LEU A 769 -22.58 3.96 -15.18
C LEU A 769 -21.13 4.02 -15.65
N VAL A 770 -20.17 3.93 -14.72
CA VAL A 770 -18.73 3.97 -15.05
C VAL A 770 -18.33 2.73 -15.81
N GLY A 771 -18.86 1.55 -15.47
CA GLY A 771 -18.59 0.30 -16.18
C GLY A 771 -19.06 0.35 -17.63
N GLN A 772 -20.26 0.86 -17.91
CA GLN A 772 -20.76 1.02 -19.29
C GLN A 772 -19.93 2.05 -20.07
N LEU A 773 -19.59 3.20 -19.46
CA LEU A 773 -18.75 4.21 -20.10
C LEU A 773 -17.36 3.67 -20.46
N LEU A 774 -16.76 2.85 -19.62
CA LEU A 774 -15.48 2.20 -19.91
C LEU A 774 -15.60 1.20 -21.06
N LEU A 775 -16.65 0.38 -21.10
CA LEU A 775 -16.88 -0.58 -22.17
C LEU A 775 -17.07 0.12 -23.53
N LEU A 776 -17.82 1.23 -23.56
CA LEU A 776 -18.04 2.03 -24.77
C LEU A 776 -16.74 2.65 -25.32
N ASN A 777 -15.81 2.99 -24.47
CA ASN A 777 -14.52 3.62 -24.81
C ASN A 777 -13.34 2.64 -24.77
N GLN A 778 -13.56 1.35 -25.04
CA GLN A 778 -12.51 0.30 -25.07
C GLN A 778 -11.71 0.24 -23.77
N GLU A 779 -12.34 0.54 -22.65
CA GLU A 779 -11.74 0.61 -21.30
C GLU A 779 -10.53 1.59 -21.22
N SER A 780 -10.61 2.71 -21.92
CA SER A 780 -9.59 3.78 -21.83
C SER A 780 -9.69 4.53 -20.50
N ALA A 781 -8.56 4.72 -19.83
CA ALA A 781 -8.50 5.54 -18.61
C ALA A 781 -8.89 7.01 -18.86
N PHE A 782 -8.74 7.51 -20.08
CA PHE A 782 -9.13 8.87 -20.47
C PHE A 782 -10.63 9.15 -20.29
N THR A 783 -11.46 8.10 -20.27
CA THR A 783 -12.91 8.19 -19.93
C THR A 783 -13.15 8.87 -18.57
N ILE A 784 -12.23 8.68 -17.61
CA ILE A 784 -12.32 9.29 -16.28
C ILE A 784 -12.17 10.83 -16.39
N SER A 785 -11.39 11.35 -17.34
CA SER A 785 -11.28 12.81 -17.57
C SER A 785 -12.60 13.42 -18.02
N TRP A 786 -13.39 12.73 -18.85
CA TRP A 786 -14.72 13.18 -19.23
C TRP A 786 -15.68 13.26 -18.04
N LEU A 787 -15.61 12.28 -17.14
CA LEU A 787 -16.36 12.34 -15.88
C LEU A 787 -15.90 13.52 -15.02
N GLY A 788 -14.60 13.85 -15.04
CA GLY A 788 -14.06 15.04 -14.40
C GLY A 788 -14.62 16.34 -14.95
N ILE A 789 -14.69 16.47 -16.27
CA ILE A 789 -15.31 17.64 -16.93
C ILE A 789 -16.79 17.74 -16.56
N ALA A 790 -17.53 16.63 -16.61
CA ALA A 790 -18.94 16.59 -16.22
C ALA A 790 -19.14 17.03 -14.75
N THR A 791 -18.22 16.62 -13.85
CA THR A 791 -18.26 17.01 -12.44
C THR A 791 -17.97 18.50 -12.25
N ILE A 792 -17.04 19.09 -13.02
CA ILE A 792 -16.80 20.55 -13.01
C ILE A 792 -18.04 21.30 -13.49
N VAL A 793 -18.64 20.86 -14.60
CA VAL A 793 -19.87 21.47 -15.12
C VAL A 793 -20.99 21.40 -14.08
N SER A 794 -21.15 20.24 -13.41
CA SER A 794 -22.11 20.08 -12.31
C SER A 794 -21.88 21.10 -11.18
N GLY A 795 -20.60 21.27 -10.77
CA GLY A 795 -20.24 22.27 -9.76
C GLY A 795 -20.48 23.70 -10.18
N LEU A 796 -20.26 24.06 -11.45
CA LEU A 796 -20.54 25.40 -12.00
C LEU A 796 -22.04 25.66 -12.08
N ILE A 797 -22.83 24.65 -12.48
CA ILE A 797 -24.31 24.74 -12.47
C ILE A 797 -24.82 24.97 -11.05
N PHE A 798 -24.33 24.17 -10.08
CA PHE A 798 -24.68 24.36 -8.67
C PHE A 798 -24.36 25.77 -8.17
N ALA A 799 -23.15 26.25 -8.52
CA ALA A 799 -22.68 27.57 -8.12
C ALA A 799 -23.53 28.72 -8.73
N HIS A 800 -23.91 28.58 -9.99
CA HIS A 800 -24.76 29.59 -10.68
C HIS A 800 -26.15 29.71 -10.03
N TYR A 801 -26.80 28.58 -9.82
CA TYR A 801 -28.17 28.55 -9.31
C TYR A 801 -28.30 28.88 -7.81
N ASN A 802 -27.21 28.61 -7.03
CA ASN A 802 -27.20 28.89 -5.58
C ASN A 802 -26.46 30.20 -5.22
N GLU A 803 -26.14 31.06 -6.20
CA GLU A 803 -25.41 32.32 -6.05
C GLU A 803 -24.14 32.26 -5.21
N THR A 804 -23.47 31.07 -5.20
CA THR A 804 -22.35 30.79 -4.33
C THR A 804 -21.02 31.26 -4.90
N LEU A 805 -20.92 31.53 -6.22
CA LEU A 805 -19.71 32.00 -6.89
C LEU A 805 -19.61 33.53 -6.93
N ARG A 806 -19.47 34.17 -5.78
CA ARG A 806 -18.94 35.54 -5.78
C ARG A 806 -17.39 35.42 -5.70
N LEU A 807 -16.69 35.78 -6.79
CA LEU A 807 -15.21 35.72 -6.89
C LEU A 807 -14.49 36.34 -5.68
N ARG A 808 -15.06 37.39 -5.08
CA ARG A 808 -14.55 38.02 -3.85
C ARG A 808 -14.63 37.11 -2.63
N SER A 809 -15.67 36.27 -2.53
CA SER A 809 -15.86 35.31 -1.44
C SER A 809 -14.85 34.14 -1.55
N LEU A 810 -14.66 33.61 -2.76
CA LEU A 810 -13.67 32.57 -3.04
C LEU A 810 -12.24 33.03 -2.72
N LYS A 811 -11.86 34.23 -3.15
CA LYS A 811 -10.54 34.81 -2.85
C LYS A 811 -10.33 34.98 -1.33
N LYS A 812 -11.37 35.34 -0.59
CA LYS A 812 -11.32 35.46 0.88
C LYS A 812 -11.16 34.10 1.57
N ILE A 813 -11.86 33.05 1.08
CA ILE A 813 -11.74 31.70 1.61
C ILE A 813 -10.34 31.13 1.32
N ILE A 814 -9.84 31.25 0.10
CA ILE A 814 -8.51 30.80 -0.29
C ILE A 814 -7.43 31.53 0.52
N ASN A 815 -7.53 32.85 0.67
CA ASN A 815 -6.59 33.61 1.50
C ASN A 815 -6.64 33.17 2.97
N LEU A 816 -7.81 32.92 3.55
CA LEU A 816 -7.96 32.39 4.91
C LEU A 816 -7.36 30.99 5.07
N MET A 817 -7.43 30.14 4.05
CA MET A 817 -6.78 28.84 4.03
C MET A 817 -5.23 28.98 3.99
N LEU A 818 -4.71 29.89 3.18
CA LEU A 818 -3.28 30.10 2.99
C LEU A 818 -2.61 30.87 4.12
N THR A 819 -3.27 31.92 4.66
CA THR A 819 -2.63 32.81 5.66
C THR A 819 -2.66 32.30 7.08
N ARG A 820 -3.50 31.33 7.46
CA ARG A 820 -3.61 30.78 8.83
C ARG A 820 -3.11 29.35 9.00
N GLY A 821 -2.66 28.68 7.94
CA GLY A 821 -1.94 27.40 8.04
C GLY A 821 -0.52 27.54 8.62
N VAL A 822 0.03 28.74 8.71
CA VAL A 822 1.45 28.98 9.06
C VAL A 822 1.66 29.68 10.42
N SER A 823 0.65 30.26 11.06
CA SER A 823 0.95 31.21 12.14
C SER A 823 0.37 30.96 13.54
N LYS A 824 -0.26 29.82 13.88
CA LYS A 824 -0.80 29.66 15.24
C LYS A 824 -0.67 28.32 15.96
N ASP A 825 -0.06 27.29 15.38
CA ASP A 825 0.20 26.03 16.10
C ASP A 825 1.65 25.89 16.64
N LEU A 826 2.46 26.93 16.55
CA LEU A 826 3.81 26.99 17.17
C LEU A 826 3.85 27.72 18.52
N SER A 827 2.71 28.18 19.03
CA SER A 827 2.68 28.95 20.32
C SER A 827 1.54 28.58 21.28
N GLN A 828 1.09 27.32 21.29
CA GLN A 828 0.30 26.80 22.43
C GLN A 828 0.62 25.33 22.71
#